data_17ec8a66e271d5056e377408808e6f25
#
_entry.id   17ec8a66e271d5056e377408808e6f25
#
_cell.length_a   1.000
_cell.length_b   1.000
_cell.length_c   1.000
_cell.angle_alpha   90.00
_cell.angle_beta   90.00
_cell.angle_gamma   90.00
#
_symmetry.space_group_name_H-M   'P 1'
#
loop_
_entity.id
_entity.type
_entity.pdbx_description
1 polymer ?
#
loop_
_entity_poly.entity_id
_entity_poly.type
_entity_poly.pdbx_seq_one_letter_code
_entity_poly.pdbx_strand_id
1 'polypeptide(L)'
;MPSKFFLSIFVLFINYYYSQNIEGFVIDNESKKPIQNVKIYTENSDNWILTDKDGKFSINIKNDKIIILNKSGYQEQQWKVESNLRPVIPLISAEIRIKGIEIIGKKRNFSEIYIKEETIKNNQTFSLSDVLTQLPGQFVKPIDNNTFKNIVFRTASGQGINSNNIQNINSYGNKALGISILVNDIALSNNENMQSYSSPYSPVFNNTSRRNLPLSSQPNYGVDLGGRRIIKIKNIKIIQGIPDAKYGDLTSGLIIVETKSGKKPLQINTSLQQGNYQLDISKGFNINKKGNAINILLSYMNANPDLRNQLTSYERIIGKILFETLNNDKSIRNRININLSANIDNGSTDTDSYEGIFVKNSKRGFFISDNLKIKFKNIFIDGINANIGFQYDKQTNVREQFINLGARPFGTANENAIYYAKYTPVAFMTRQNIEGIPINFNTNIEGYKMLTTHKKWIHNLSFGGSIKYGNNIGRGRYGSSNSAIITSSSNPAINGFREYNFAKNVNSNIQYSFFLQDNIKKYIKNKNLLMINIGGRLDLQNAYTTISPRINISLKYHKTTLRGGFGLTTKAPTLNQLYTGNRYLDYLIGDYRVPNKYSIAIMQTIVTQGNNIKLKPSKSWKTEIGIDLNLPFVNIYITGYYNRLFDGFTNITKVKTAEISDVKIHQHGDKKPTYEIVGKHPFIYQQNHVTNGLNSTDKGIELGINFKKINPLNLEIGINTSYIKTINNSTVKSISPSKTLGNISYGVFQSTGNTSEMANINGNFAYHLPKVGLILSLQTNTFLLDNFFTDAQSKYPIGYYDNSGNYHHHPP
;
A
#
# COMPACT_ATOMS: atom_id res chain seq x y z
N MET A 1 -64.66 -41.99 -70.36
CA MET A 1 -63.55 -41.51 -71.12
C MET A 1 -62.77 -40.75 -70.17
N PRO A 2 -61.41 -40.75 -70.22
CA PRO A 2 -60.64 -41.61 -69.28
C PRO A 2 -60.00 -40.82 -68.13
N SER A 3 -59.80 -41.61 -67.08
CA SER A 3 -59.08 -41.33 -65.90
C SER A 3 -57.58 -40.97 -66.14
N LYS A 4 -57.03 -40.02 -65.49
CA LYS A 4 -55.57 -39.90 -65.34
C LYS A 4 -55.19 -40.04 -63.85
N PHE A 5 -54.52 -41.16 -63.61
CA PHE A 5 -53.81 -41.49 -62.42
C PHE A 5 -52.62 -40.47 -62.22
N PHE A 6 -52.59 -39.76 -61.07
CA PHE A 6 -51.41 -39.06 -60.63
C PHE A 6 -50.79 -39.86 -59.52
N LEU A 7 -49.59 -40.37 -59.75
CA LEU A 7 -48.74 -41.10 -58.82
C LEU A 7 -47.87 -40.07 -58.12
N SER A 8 -48.15 -39.73 -56.85
CA SER A 8 -47.32 -38.87 -56.04
C SER A 8 -46.22 -39.70 -55.43
N ILE A 9 -44.94 -39.48 -55.86
CA ILE A 9 -43.76 -40.04 -55.28
C ILE A 9 -43.43 -39.20 -54.02
N PHE A 10 -43.66 -39.81 -52.86
CA PHE A 10 -43.25 -39.26 -51.58
C PHE A 10 -41.72 -39.55 -51.38
N VAL A 11 -40.87 -38.58 -51.66
CA VAL A 11 -39.43 -38.69 -51.36
C VAL A 11 -39.21 -38.40 -49.84
N LEU A 12 -39.01 -39.49 -49.11
CA LEU A 12 -38.55 -39.42 -47.70
C LEU A 12 -37.14 -38.92 -47.69
N PHE A 13 -36.91 -37.62 -47.32
CA PHE A 13 -35.61 -37.11 -46.90
C PHE A 13 -35.25 -37.72 -45.54
N ILE A 14 -34.53 -38.84 -45.56
CA ILE A 14 -33.83 -39.31 -44.33
C ILE A 14 -32.68 -38.39 -44.08
N ASN A 15 -32.84 -37.47 -43.14
CA ASN A 15 -31.72 -36.71 -42.61
C ASN A 15 -30.82 -37.66 -41.79
N TYR A 16 -29.73 -38.12 -42.37
CA TYR A 16 -28.64 -38.77 -41.62
C TYR A 16 -27.99 -37.78 -40.73
N TYR A 17 -28.35 -37.79 -39.44
CA TYR A 17 -27.56 -37.12 -38.41
C TYR A 17 -26.28 -37.89 -38.19
N TYR A 18 -25.19 -37.47 -38.81
CA TYR A 18 -23.84 -37.94 -38.47
C TYR A 18 -23.50 -37.52 -37.05
N SER A 19 -23.63 -38.42 -36.10
CA SER A 19 -23.08 -38.30 -34.77
C SER A 19 -21.58 -38.55 -34.86
N GLN A 20 -20.77 -37.49 -34.77
CA GLN A 20 -19.32 -37.60 -34.84
C GLN A 20 -18.73 -37.74 -33.44
N ASN A 21 -18.15 -38.91 -33.13
CA ASN A 21 -17.37 -39.12 -31.92
C ASN A 21 -15.94 -38.71 -32.16
N ILE A 22 -15.42 -37.85 -31.27
CA ILE A 22 -14.01 -37.45 -31.26
C ILE A 22 -13.31 -38.12 -30.09
N GLU A 23 -12.27 -38.86 -30.43
CA GLU A 23 -11.34 -39.42 -29.46
C GLU A 23 -10.04 -38.59 -29.43
N GLY A 24 -9.46 -38.34 -28.26
CA GLY A 24 -8.24 -37.59 -28.16
C GLY A 24 -7.57 -37.78 -26.83
N PHE A 25 -6.45 -37.05 -26.67
CA PHE A 25 -5.68 -37.07 -25.44
C PHE A 25 -5.52 -35.66 -24.92
N VAL A 26 -5.53 -35.49 -23.59
CA VAL A 26 -5.25 -34.23 -22.93
C VAL A 26 -3.95 -34.37 -22.15
N ILE A 27 -2.99 -33.49 -22.43
CA ILE A 27 -1.67 -33.51 -21.81
C ILE A 27 -1.38 -32.15 -21.17
N ASP A 28 -0.51 -32.14 -20.18
CA ASP A 28 0.07 -30.92 -19.61
C ASP A 28 1.05 -30.31 -20.62
N ASN A 29 0.88 -29.03 -20.94
CA ASN A 29 1.69 -28.37 -21.95
C ASN A 29 3.18 -28.31 -21.61
N GLU A 30 3.55 -28.30 -20.33
CA GLU A 30 4.94 -28.19 -19.87
C GLU A 30 5.59 -29.56 -19.63
N SER A 31 4.90 -30.46 -18.92
CA SER A 31 5.42 -31.78 -18.57
C SER A 31 5.18 -32.84 -19.64
N LYS A 32 4.31 -32.54 -20.60
CA LYS A 32 3.83 -33.49 -21.65
C LYS A 32 3.21 -34.77 -21.09
N LYS A 33 2.87 -34.80 -19.81
CA LYS A 33 2.20 -35.94 -19.16
C LYS A 33 0.69 -35.89 -19.35
N PRO A 34 0.00 -37.03 -19.40
CA PRO A 34 -1.47 -37.07 -19.49
C PRO A 34 -2.12 -36.45 -18.27
N ILE A 35 -3.25 -35.79 -18.46
CA ILE A 35 -4.04 -35.18 -17.40
C ILE A 35 -5.35 -35.92 -17.23
N GLN A 36 -5.52 -36.56 -16.09
CA GLN A 36 -6.76 -37.27 -15.69
C GLN A 36 -7.81 -36.26 -15.18
N ASN A 37 -9.10 -36.66 -15.31
CA ASN A 37 -10.25 -35.89 -14.81
C ASN A 37 -10.32 -34.46 -15.37
N VAL A 38 -9.97 -34.26 -16.63
CA VAL A 38 -10.28 -33.03 -17.36
C VAL A 38 -11.71 -33.09 -17.80
N LYS A 39 -12.52 -32.13 -17.43
CA LYS A 39 -13.92 -32.04 -17.90
C LYS A 39 -13.96 -31.50 -19.33
N ILE A 40 -14.56 -32.26 -20.22
CA ILE A 40 -14.71 -31.93 -21.65
C ILE A 40 -16.18 -31.86 -21.97
N TYR A 41 -16.62 -30.79 -22.59
CA TYR A 41 -18.01 -30.57 -22.98
C TYR A 41 -18.08 -29.70 -24.25
N THR A 42 -19.21 -29.71 -24.91
CA THR A 42 -19.47 -28.87 -26.08
C THR A 42 -20.33 -27.65 -25.71
N GLU A 43 -20.32 -26.63 -26.55
CA GLU A 43 -20.97 -25.34 -26.24
C GLU A 43 -22.52 -25.49 -26.17
N ASN A 44 -23.10 -26.37 -26.96
CA ASN A 44 -24.56 -26.50 -27.10
C ASN A 44 -25.16 -27.86 -26.60
N SER A 45 -24.33 -28.74 -26.01
CA SER A 45 -24.77 -30.02 -25.46
C SER A 45 -24.65 -30.06 -23.94
N ASP A 46 -25.61 -30.69 -23.28
CA ASP A 46 -25.57 -30.94 -21.84
C ASP A 46 -24.65 -32.11 -21.46
N ASN A 47 -24.13 -32.83 -22.46
CA ASN A 47 -23.22 -33.94 -22.23
C ASN A 47 -21.82 -33.48 -21.95
N TRP A 48 -21.23 -34.04 -20.91
CA TRP A 48 -19.84 -33.84 -20.56
C TRP A 48 -19.19 -35.18 -20.21
N ILE A 49 -17.89 -35.26 -20.39
CA ILE A 49 -17.07 -36.41 -20.05
C ILE A 49 -15.85 -35.99 -19.24
N LEU A 50 -15.17 -36.97 -18.63
CA LEU A 50 -13.88 -36.79 -17.97
C LEU A 50 -12.81 -37.60 -18.68
N THR A 51 -11.59 -37.06 -18.76
CA THR A 51 -10.44 -37.85 -19.24
C THR A 51 -10.10 -38.92 -18.23
N ASP A 52 -9.67 -40.07 -18.71
CA ASP A 52 -9.16 -41.18 -17.92
C ASP A 52 -7.76 -40.93 -17.37
N LYS A 53 -7.15 -41.95 -16.70
CA LYS A 53 -5.80 -41.86 -16.11
C LYS A 53 -4.69 -41.58 -17.13
N ASP A 54 -4.94 -41.99 -18.40
CA ASP A 54 -4.01 -41.78 -19.50
C ASP A 54 -4.32 -40.51 -20.31
N GLY A 55 -5.25 -39.68 -19.80
CA GLY A 55 -5.65 -38.44 -20.45
C GLY A 55 -6.54 -38.61 -21.64
N LYS A 56 -6.99 -39.85 -21.92
CA LYS A 56 -7.85 -40.18 -23.08
C LYS A 56 -9.30 -39.76 -22.85
N PHE A 57 -9.95 -39.28 -23.92
CA PHE A 57 -11.37 -38.96 -23.93
C PHE A 57 -12.02 -39.40 -25.21
N SER A 58 -13.35 -39.64 -25.15
CA SER A 58 -14.23 -39.84 -26.32
C SER A 58 -15.51 -39.06 -26.08
N ILE A 59 -15.79 -38.06 -26.91
CA ILE A 59 -16.97 -37.20 -26.78
C ILE A 59 -17.76 -37.14 -28.10
N ASN A 60 -19.08 -37.24 -27.97
CA ASN A 60 -20.01 -37.04 -29.09
C ASN A 60 -20.30 -35.54 -29.21
N ILE A 61 -19.91 -34.94 -30.32
CA ILE A 61 -20.04 -33.52 -30.57
C ILE A 61 -21.31 -33.08 -31.29
N LYS A 62 -22.13 -34.05 -31.78
CA LYS A 62 -23.29 -33.72 -32.62
C LYS A 62 -22.89 -32.75 -33.73
N ASN A 63 -23.42 -31.53 -33.71
CA ASN A 63 -23.13 -30.47 -34.69
C ASN A 63 -22.19 -29.37 -34.12
N ASP A 64 -21.59 -29.56 -32.92
CA ASP A 64 -20.72 -28.59 -32.33
C ASP A 64 -19.31 -28.64 -32.96
N LYS A 65 -18.77 -27.48 -33.27
CA LYS A 65 -17.40 -27.33 -33.82
C LYS A 65 -16.36 -26.99 -32.76
N ILE A 66 -16.74 -26.86 -31.50
CA ILE A 66 -15.84 -26.44 -30.40
C ILE A 66 -16.08 -27.35 -29.20
N ILE A 67 -15.02 -27.92 -28.67
CA ILE A 67 -15.02 -28.57 -27.37
C ILE A 67 -14.31 -27.66 -26.36
N ILE A 68 -14.82 -27.68 -25.14
CA ILE A 68 -14.28 -26.85 -24.03
C ILE A 68 -13.68 -27.81 -23.01
N LEU A 69 -12.42 -27.59 -22.68
CA LEU A 69 -11.69 -28.37 -21.69
C LEU A 69 -11.48 -27.54 -20.44
N ASN A 70 -11.85 -28.09 -19.29
CA ASN A 70 -11.76 -27.40 -18.01
C ASN A 70 -11.23 -28.35 -16.92
N LYS A 71 -10.21 -27.89 -16.19
CA LYS A 71 -9.61 -28.62 -15.08
C LYS A 71 -9.07 -27.64 -14.07
N SER A 72 -9.30 -27.88 -12.78
CA SER A 72 -8.72 -27.09 -11.72
C SER A 72 -7.19 -27.06 -11.79
N GLY A 73 -6.60 -25.88 -11.65
CA GLY A 73 -5.16 -25.70 -11.82
C GLY A 73 -4.68 -25.60 -13.26
N TYR A 74 -5.59 -25.54 -14.24
CA TYR A 74 -5.30 -25.32 -15.66
C TYR A 74 -6.16 -24.20 -16.23
N GLN A 75 -5.65 -23.53 -17.28
CA GLN A 75 -6.45 -22.57 -18.03
C GLN A 75 -7.52 -23.31 -18.81
N GLU A 76 -8.73 -22.82 -18.78
CA GLU A 76 -9.78 -23.34 -19.65
C GLU A 76 -9.39 -23.12 -21.11
N GLN A 77 -9.52 -24.15 -21.92
CA GLN A 77 -9.15 -24.12 -23.32
C GLN A 77 -10.35 -24.47 -24.19
N GLN A 78 -10.57 -23.68 -25.23
CA GLN A 78 -11.50 -23.98 -26.31
C GLN A 78 -10.68 -24.55 -27.47
N TRP A 79 -11.06 -25.74 -27.92
CA TRP A 79 -10.42 -26.38 -29.05
C TRP A 79 -11.41 -26.52 -30.20
N LYS A 80 -11.04 -26.01 -31.36
CA LYS A 80 -11.85 -26.13 -32.57
C LYS A 80 -11.66 -27.52 -33.18
N VAL A 81 -12.74 -28.21 -33.40
CA VAL A 81 -12.70 -29.52 -34.04
C VAL A 81 -12.31 -29.36 -35.51
N GLU A 82 -11.14 -29.83 -35.86
CA GLU A 82 -10.67 -30.00 -37.23
C GLU A 82 -10.76 -31.49 -37.58
N SER A 83 -10.78 -31.85 -38.84
CA SER A 83 -11.02 -33.20 -39.35
C SER A 83 -10.04 -34.30 -38.88
N ASN A 84 -9.18 -34.05 -37.97
CA ASN A 84 -8.25 -34.99 -37.39
C ASN A 84 -8.88 -35.78 -36.23
N LEU A 85 -8.99 -37.06 -36.41
CA LEU A 85 -9.73 -37.99 -35.57
C LEU A 85 -9.18 -38.24 -34.16
N ARG A 86 -7.93 -37.86 -33.82
CA ARG A 86 -7.32 -38.08 -32.50
C ARG A 86 -6.41 -36.94 -32.07
N PRO A 87 -6.97 -35.79 -31.68
CA PRO A 87 -6.14 -34.66 -31.27
C PRO A 87 -5.44 -34.90 -29.91
N VAL A 88 -4.19 -34.39 -29.80
CA VAL A 88 -3.49 -34.25 -28.53
C VAL A 88 -3.61 -32.80 -28.10
N ILE A 89 -4.41 -32.53 -27.07
CA ILE A 89 -4.73 -31.18 -26.63
C ILE A 89 -3.90 -30.81 -25.39
N PRO A 90 -2.94 -29.89 -25.52
CA PRO A 90 -2.12 -29.47 -24.39
C PRO A 90 -2.87 -28.45 -23.53
N LEU A 91 -3.15 -28.75 -22.26
CA LEU A 91 -3.64 -27.77 -21.29
C LEU A 91 -2.47 -27.00 -20.64
N ILE A 92 -2.63 -25.70 -20.60
CA ILE A 92 -1.66 -24.79 -19.97
C ILE A 92 -2.01 -24.69 -18.48
N SER A 93 -1.02 -24.93 -17.62
CA SER A 93 -1.21 -24.75 -16.18
C SER A 93 -1.81 -23.37 -15.87
N ALA A 94 -2.81 -23.31 -15.00
CA ALA A 94 -3.48 -22.07 -14.59
C ALA A 94 -2.64 -21.20 -13.69
N GLU A 95 -1.34 -21.43 -13.60
CA GLU A 95 -0.44 -20.37 -13.23
C GLU A 95 -0.76 -19.21 -14.14
N ILE A 96 -1.17 -18.10 -13.54
CA ILE A 96 -1.61 -16.88 -14.23
C ILE A 96 -0.54 -16.43 -15.23
N ARG A 97 -0.45 -17.10 -16.37
CA ARG A 97 0.30 -16.65 -17.54
C ARG A 97 -0.67 -15.93 -18.46
N ILE A 98 -0.81 -14.67 -18.24
CA ILE A 98 -1.51 -13.81 -19.17
C ILE A 98 -0.55 -13.54 -20.32
N LYS A 99 -0.82 -14.16 -21.48
CA LYS A 99 -0.17 -13.79 -22.75
C LYS A 99 -0.78 -12.49 -23.26
N GLY A 100 0.05 -11.61 -23.73
CA GLY A 100 -0.30 -10.45 -24.56
C GLY A 100 0.43 -9.18 -24.11
N ILE A 101 1.05 -8.53 -25.05
CA ILE A 101 1.81 -7.29 -24.97
C ILE A 101 0.84 -6.13 -25.04
N GLU A 102 0.97 -5.16 -24.14
CA GLU A 102 0.48 -3.79 -24.37
C GLU A 102 1.07 -2.84 -23.35
N ILE A 103 1.45 -1.66 -23.79
CA ILE A 103 2.19 -0.61 -23.07
C ILE A 103 1.43 -0.09 -21.86
N ILE A 104 0.12 -0.19 -21.86
CA ILE A 104 -0.73 0.21 -20.74
C ILE A 104 -1.60 -0.99 -20.37
N GLY A 105 -1.55 -1.32 -19.10
CA GLY A 105 -2.13 -2.51 -18.52
C GLY A 105 -3.44 -2.98 -19.09
N LYS A 106 -3.48 -4.17 -19.67
CA LYS A 106 -4.65 -4.88 -20.14
C LYS A 106 -4.89 -6.16 -19.38
N LYS A 107 -6.00 -6.35 -19.10
CA LYS A 107 -7.07 -7.31 -18.98
C LYS A 107 -7.82 -7.08 -17.68
N ARG A 108 -8.96 -6.43 -17.79
CA ARG A 108 -9.81 -6.14 -16.64
C ARG A 108 -10.90 -7.21 -16.57
N ASN A 109 -10.79 -8.11 -15.60
CA ASN A 109 -11.96 -8.90 -15.23
C ASN A 109 -12.81 -8.13 -14.23
N PHE A 110 -12.19 -7.46 -13.23
CA PHE A 110 -12.84 -6.73 -12.14
C PHE A 110 -12.01 -5.51 -11.76
N SER A 111 -11.84 -4.51 -12.62
CA SER A 111 -10.99 -3.33 -12.34
C SER A 111 -9.53 -3.65 -11.99
N GLU A 112 -9.01 -4.71 -12.52
CA GLU A 112 -7.61 -5.10 -12.40
C GLU A 112 -6.78 -4.49 -13.54
N ILE A 113 -5.65 -3.90 -13.22
CA ILE A 113 -4.69 -3.37 -14.20
C ILE A 113 -3.43 -4.22 -14.13
N TYR A 114 -2.95 -4.68 -15.28
CA TYR A 114 -1.72 -5.46 -15.40
C TYR A 114 -0.68 -4.67 -16.17
N ILE A 115 0.48 -4.42 -15.55
CA ILE A 115 1.63 -3.83 -16.22
C ILE A 115 2.65 -4.94 -16.45
N LYS A 116 3.06 -5.11 -17.71
CA LYS A 116 3.95 -6.20 -18.12
C LYS A 116 5.40 -5.78 -18.11
N GLU A 117 6.30 -6.80 -18.18
CA GLU A 117 7.75 -6.61 -18.26
C GLU A 117 8.17 -5.63 -19.37
N GLU A 118 7.54 -5.73 -20.54
CA GLU A 118 7.88 -4.89 -21.69
C GLU A 118 7.56 -3.43 -21.44
N THR A 119 6.39 -3.13 -20.87
CA THR A 119 6.02 -1.78 -20.46
C THR A 119 7.03 -1.21 -19.44
N ILE A 120 7.44 -2.03 -18.46
CA ILE A 120 8.42 -1.61 -17.45
C ILE A 120 9.76 -1.28 -18.09
N LYS A 121 10.22 -2.09 -19.06
CA LYS A 121 11.49 -1.86 -19.77
C LYS A 121 11.46 -0.60 -20.63
N ASN A 122 10.35 -0.38 -21.34
CA ASN A 122 10.22 0.75 -22.27
C ASN A 122 10.14 2.11 -21.54
N ASN A 123 9.78 2.12 -20.27
CA ASN A 123 9.59 3.35 -19.49
C ASN A 123 10.83 3.82 -18.72
N GLN A 124 11.95 3.10 -18.81
CA GLN A 124 13.25 3.46 -18.19
C GLN A 124 13.14 3.87 -16.72
N THR A 125 12.34 3.16 -15.95
CA THR A 125 12.00 3.50 -14.57
C THR A 125 13.08 3.06 -13.57
N PHE A 126 13.36 3.88 -12.56
CA PHE A 126 14.34 3.58 -11.50
C PHE A 126 13.71 2.75 -10.36
N SER A 127 12.42 2.95 -10.11
CA SER A 127 11.72 2.36 -8.98
C SER A 127 10.32 1.89 -9.34
N LEU A 128 9.69 1.16 -8.43
CA LEU A 128 8.31 0.72 -8.58
C LEU A 128 7.33 1.92 -8.63
N SER A 129 7.63 2.99 -7.90
CA SER A 129 6.80 4.20 -7.93
C SER A 129 6.68 4.79 -9.33
N ASP A 130 7.78 4.82 -10.08
CA ASP A 130 7.83 5.46 -11.40
C ASP A 130 6.95 4.72 -12.43
N VAL A 131 6.84 3.38 -12.31
CA VAL A 131 5.93 2.59 -13.14
C VAL A 131 4.47 2.91 -12.84
N LEU A 132 4.15 3.17 -11.57
CA LEU A 132 2.77 3.36 -11.12
C LEU A 132 2.22 4.76 -11.41
N THR A 133 3.09 5.71 -11.73
CA THR A 133 2.66 7.08 -12.13
C THR A 133 1.86 7.13 -13.43
N GLN A 134 1.92 6.07 -14.24
CA GLN A 134 1.17 5.96 -15.49
C GLN A 134 -0.31 5.58 -15.31
N LEU A 135 -0.72 5.25 -14.10
CA LEU A 135 -2.11 4.90 -13.81
C LEU A 135 -3.00 6.14 -13.92
N PRO A 136 -4.29 5.94 -14.27
CA PRO A 136 -5.26 7.04 -14.23
C PRO A 136 -5.28 7.71 -12.87
N GLY A 137 -5.36 9.04 -12.84
CA GLY A 137 -5.41 9.81 -11.60
C GLY A 137 -4.10 9.88 -10.81
N GLN A 138 -2.98 9.48 -11.42
CA GLN A 138 -1.66 9.65 -10.83
C GLN A 138 -0.93 10.85 -11.43
N PHE A 139 -0.20 11.56 -10.59
CA PHE A 139 0.69 12.63 -11.02
C PHE A 139 2.09 12.09 -11.27
N VAL A 140 2.64 12.39 -12.43
CA VAL A 140 4.03 12.07 -12.76
C VAL A 140 4.93 13.12 -12.10
N LYS A 141 5.35 12.85 -10.86
CA LYS A 141 6.38 13.70 -10.23
C LYS A 141 7.74 13.44 -10.91
N PRO A 142 8.59 14.46 -11.00
CA PRO A 142 9.97 14.26 -11.43
C PRO A 142 10.62 13.12 -10.62
N ILE A 143 11.49 12.36 -11.28
CA ILE A 143 12.15 11.24 -10.62
C ILE A 143 13.05 11.83 -9.53
N ASP A 144 12.61 11.70 -8.30
CA ASP A 144 13.37 12.02 -7.12
C ASP A 144 13.60 10.72 -6.35
N ASN A 145 14.85 10.29 -6.25
CA ASN A 145 15.21 9.03 -5.64
C ASN A 145 15.41 9.11 -4.13
N ASN A 146 15.31 10.29 -3.56
CA ASN A 146 15.65 10.56 -2.17
C ASN A 146 14.46 10.73 -1.25
N THR A 147 13.28 11.03 -1.77
CA THR A 147 12.09 11.16 -0.95
C THR A 147 11.41 9.83 -0.74
N PHE A 148 10.77 9.67 0.40
CA PHE A 148 9.83 8.58 0.64
C PHE A 148 8.74 8.60 -0.45
N LYS A 149 8.66 7.53 -1.22
CA LYS A 149 7.69 7.41 -2.31
C LYS A 149 6.62 6.41 -1.95
N ASN A 150 5.44 6.90 -1.76
CA ASN A 150 4.22 6.12 -1.67
C ASN A 150 3.32 6.41 -2.86
N ILE A 151 2.21 5.72 -2.93
CA ILE A 151 1.17 5.94 -3.92
C ILE A 151 -0.18 5.96 -3.23
N VAL A 152 -1.11 6.70 -3.77
CA VAL A 152 -2.52 6.69 -3.38
C VAL A 152 -3.37 6.47 -4.62
N PHE A 153 -4.50 5.79 -4.48
CA PHE A 153 -5.40 5.52 -5.58
C PHE A 153 -6.72 6.26 -5.41
N ARG A 154 -7.26 6.80 -6.51
CA ARG A 154 -8.61 7.35 -6.59
C ARG A 154 -8.90 8.38 -5.51
N THR A 155 -7.96 9.29 -5.27
CA THR A 155 -8.12 10.42 -4.36
C THR A 155 -7.41 11.64 -4.91
N ALA A 156 -8.00 12.82 -4.76
CA ALA A 156 -7.37 14.09 -5.10
C ALA A 156 -6.52 14.64 -3.94
N SER A 157 -6.64 14.07 -2.73
CA SER A 157 -5.88 14.53 -1.55
C SER A 157 -4.39 14.32 -1.71
N GLY A 158 -3.62 15.41 -1.66
CA GLY A 158 -2.15 15.37 -1.66
C GLY A 158 -1.52 15.02 -3.00
N GLN A 159 -2.27 15.01 -4.09
CA GLN A 159 -1.76 14.68 -5.43
C GLN A 159 -1.56 15.89 -6.36
N GLY A 160 -2.16 17.05 -6.08
CA GLY A 160 -2.07 18.23 -6.93
C GLY A 160 -0.72 18.94 -6.88
N ILE A 161 -0.53 19.91 -7.76
CA ILE A 161 0.65 20.80 -7.82
C ILE A 161 0.82 21.55 -6.50
N ASN A 162 -0.27 21.91 -5.86
CA ASN A 162 -0.34 22.61 -4.58
C ASN A 162 -0.29 21.67 -3.35
N SER A 163 0.21 20.47 -3.51
CA SER A 163 0.25 19.43 -2.45
C SER A 163 1.09 19.78 -1.20
N ASN A 164 1.71 20.95 -1.17
CA ASN A 164 2.43 21.48 0.01
C ASN A 164 1.52 21.88 1.17
N ASN A 165 0.20 21.82 1.01
CA ASN A 165 -0.75 22.11 2.06
C ASN A 165 -0.79 20.96 3.08
N ILE A 166 -0.11 21.20 4.20
CA ILE A 166 0.06 20.30 5.36
C ILE A 166 -1.26 19.78 5.93
N GLN A 167 -2.38 20.48 5.71
CA GLN A 167 -3.72 20.10 6.16
C GLN A 167 -4.25 18.81 5.52
N ASN A 168 -3.74 18.41 4.35
CA ASN A 168 -4.13 17.18 3.66
C ASN A 168 -3.35 15.93 4.09
N ILE A 169 -2.33 16.06 4.93
CA ILE A 169 -1.44 14.96 5.32
C ILE A 169 -2.21 13.82 5.98
N ASN A 170 -3.19 14.10 6.84
CA ASN A 170 -3.95 13.08 7.54
C ASN A 170 -4.77 12.20 6.56
N SER A 171 -5.46 12.81 5.60
CA SER A 171 -6.22 12.06 4.59
C SER A 171 -5.27 11.31 3.65
N TYR A 172 -4.25 11.97 3.13
CA TYR A 172 -3.24 11.36 2.27
C TYR A 172 -2.52 10.21 2.96
N GLY A 173 -2.07 10.39 4.22
CA GLY A 173 -1.40 9.36 5.00
C GLY A 173 -2.28 8.12 5.20
N ASN A 174 -3.56 8.30 5.54
CA ASN A 174 -4.52 7.18 5.66
C ASN A 174 -4.71 6.43 4.34
N LYS A 175 -4.78 7.15 3.21
CA LYS A 175 -4.92 6.54 1.87
C LYS A 175 -3.67 5.78 1.47
N ALA A 176 -2.49 6.33 1.70
CA ALA A 176 -1.21 5.69 1.43
C ALA A 176 -0.99 4.46 2.32
N LEU A 177 -1.29 4.57 3.63
CA LEU A 177 -1.27 3.45 4.58
C LEU A 177 -2.23 2.34 4.15
N GLY A 178 -3.36 2.70 3.54
CA GLY A 178 -4.38 1.79 3.06
C GLY A 178 -4.01 1.00 1.81
N ILE A 179 -2.82 1.17 1.23
CA ILE A 179 -2.35 0.38 0.09
C ILE A 179 -1.53 -0.81 0.58
N SER A 180 -1.93 -2.02 0.21
CA SER A 180 -1.17 -3.24 0.45
C SER A 180 -0.29 -3.57 -0.76
N ILE A 181 0.96 -3.95 -0.51
CA ILE A 181 1.94 -4.30 -1.55
C ILE A 181 2.44 -5.70 -1.29
N LEU A 182 2.25 -6.59 -2.27
CA LEU A 182 2.69 -7.97 -2.21
C LEU A 182 3.81 -8.21 -3.22
N VAL A 183 4.82 -8.95 -2.79
CA VAL A 183 5.86 -9.48 -3.67
C VAL A 183 5.78 -11.00 -3.63
N ASN A 184 5.45 -11.62 -4.78
CA ASN A 184 5.21 -13.06 -4.88
C ASN A 184 4.19 -13.56 -3.84
N ASP A 185 3.03 -12.88 -3.75
CA ASP A 185 1.91 -13.17 -2.83
C ASP A 185 2.19 -12.93 -1.33
N ILE A 186 3.32 -12.34 -0.95
CA ILE A 186 3.67 -12.03 0.43
C ILE A 186 3.67 -10.52 0.65
N ALA A 187 2.93 -10.07 1.67
CA ALA A 187 2.79 -8.65 1.97
C ALA A 187 4.09 -8.06 2.55
N LEU A 188 4.46 -6.90 2.04
CA LEU A 188 5.48 -6.04 2.65
C LEU A 188 4.80 -5.17 3.70
N SER A 189 5.50 -4.89 4.80
CA SER A 189 4.99 -4.07 5.88
C SER A 189 5.87 -2.85 6.16
N ASN A 190 5.23 -1.78 6.62
CA ASN A 190 5.83 -0.61 7.24
C ASN A 190 5.04 -0.20 8.50
N ASN A 191 4.14 -1.07 8.97
CA ASN A 191 3.28 -0.81 10.13
C ASN A 191 4.09 -0.78 11.43
N GLU A 192 5.24 -1.42 11.45
CA GLU A 192 6.16 -1.55 12.59
C GLU A 192 7.18 -0.41 12.66
N ASN A 193 7.18 0.49 11.70
CA ASN A 193 8.07 1.62 11.64
C ASN A 193 7.68 2.71 12.64
N MET A 194 8.64 3.11 13.48
CA MET A 194 8.48 4.12 14.51
C MET A 194 9.51 5.25 14.37
N GLN A 195 10.09 5.46 13.19
CA GLN A 195 11.11 6.47 12.92
C GLN A 195 10.51 7.87 12.88
N SER A 196 10.34 8.47 14.06
CA SER A 196 9.87 9.84 14.20
C SER A 196 10.62 10.52 15.36
N TYR A 197 11.25 11.66 15.10
CA TYR A 197 11.98 12.44 16.12
C TYR A 197 11.06 13.01 17.19
N SER A 198 9.89 13.38 16.80
CA SER A 198 8.81 13.71 17.72
C SER A 198 7.79 12.58 17.72
N SER A 199 7.05 12.43 18.80
CA SER A 199 5.75 11.82 18.65
C SER A 199 5.09 12.51 17.45
N PRO A 200 4.45 11.79 16.52
CA PRO A 200 3.78 12.39 15.36
C PRO A 200 2.76 13.46 15.75
N TYR A 201 2.58 13.66 17.02
CA TYR A 201 1.57 14.46 17.68
C TYR A 201 2.17 15.53 18.61
N SER A 202 3.48 15.72 18.56
CA SER A 202 4.13 16.83 19.24
C SER A 202 4.34 17.98 18.25
N PRO A 203 3.88 19.20 18.53
CA PRO A 203 3.96 20.33 17.61
C PRO A 203 5.40 20.84 17.36
N VAL A 204 6.37 20.29 18.04
CA VAL A 204 7.72 20.85 18.16
C VAL A 204 8.55 20.83 16.87
N PHE A 205 8.20 20.02 15.87
CA PHE A 205 9.00 19.90 14.66
C PHE A 205 8.28 20.31 13.36
N ASN A 206 7.18 21.04 13.44
CA ASN A 206 6.48 21.53 12.24
C ASN A 206 7.29 22.54 11.40
N ASN A 207 8.34 23.15 11.95
CA ASN A 207 9.17 24.11 11.21
C ASN A 207 10.30 23.48 10.37
N THR A 208 10.48 22.18 10.40
CA THR A 208 11.47 21.48 9.57
C THR A 208 10.92 20.88 8.29
N SER A 209 9.76 21.35 7.86
CA SER A 209 9.04 20.91 6.65
C SER A 209 9.80 21.10 5.34
N ARG A 210 10.91 21.81 5.32
CA ARG A 210 11.77 21.94 4.13
C ARG A 210 12.88 20.91 4.03
N ARG A 211 13.07 20.05 5.04
CA ARG A 211 14.14 19.05 5.05
C ARG A 211 13.55 17.69 5.29
N ASN A 212 12.92 17.15 4.25
CA ASN A 212 12.52 15.76 4.22
C ASN A 212 13.73 14.89 4.49
N LEU A 213 13.67 14.08 5.56
CA LEU A 213 14.68 13.07 5.82
C LEU A 213 14.63 12.04 4.69
N PRO A 214 15.60 11.99 3.77
CA PRO A 214 15.45 11.29 2.51
C PRO A 214 15.35 9.77 2.65
N LEU A 215 15.79 9.22 3.75
CA LEU A 215 15.93 7.77 3.92
C LEU A 215 15.05 7.19 5.01
N SER A 216 14.41 8.01 5.82
CA SER A 216 13.46 7.50 6.79
C SER A 216 12.18 7.15 6.06
N SER A 217 11.85 5.87 5.99
CA SER A 217 10.49 5.49 5.71
C SER A 217 9.59 6.21 6.71
N GLN A 218 8.68 7.04 6.23
CA GLN A 218 7.80 7.78 7.13
C GLN A 218 6.81 6.81 7.77
N PRO A 219 6.67 6.78 9.09
CA PRO A 219 5.65 5.99 9.73
C PRO A 219 4.26 6.47 9.30
N ASN A 220 3.29 5.55 9.21
CA ASN A 220 1.89 5.80 8.84
C ASN A 220 1.62 6.20 7.38
N TYR A 221 2.59 6.10 6.48
CA TYR A 221 2.44 6.43 5.05
C TYR A 221 2.56 5.21 4.13
N GLY A 222 2.44 4.00 4.69
CA GLY A 222 2.55 2.75 3.92
C GLY A 222 3.99 2.38 3.58
N VAL A 223 4.17 1.56 2.56
CA VAL A 223 5.47 1.02 2.14
C VAL A 223 6.16 1.99 1.18
N ASP A 224 7.46 2.24 1.40
CA ASP A 224 8.28 3.00 0.46
C ASP A 224 8.50 2.25 -0.85
N LEU A 225 8.07 2.83 -1.94
CA LEU A 225 8.20 2.31 -3.31
C LEU A 225 9.49 2.77 -4.00
N GLY A 226 10.09 3.88 -3.56
CA GLY A 226 11.34 4.42 -4.09
C GLY A 226 12.52 3.49 -3.87
N GLY A 227 12.55 2.82 -2.72
CA GLY A 227 13.55 1.81 -2.40
C GLY A 227 13.36 0.45 -3.09
N ARG A 228 12.33 0.25 -3.91
CA ARG A 228 11.99 -1.04 -4.53
C ARG A 228 12.42 -1.12 -5.99
N ARG A 229 13.43 -1.93 -6.25
CA ARG A 229 13.91 -2.17 -7.62
C ARG A 229 12.93 -2.99 -8.45
N ILE A 230 12.72 -2.57 -9.68
CA ILE A 230 11.80 -3.19 -10.65
C ILE A 230 12.45 -4.23 -11.57
N ILE A 231 13.75 -4.45 -11.47
CA ILE A 231 14.43 -5.42 -12.32
C ILE A 231 13.92 -6.83 -12.01
N LYS A 232 13.71 -7.59 -13.10
CA LYS A 232 13.17 -8.96 -13.09
C LYS A 232 11.73 -9.08 -12.56
N ILE A 233 10.95 -8.02 -12.67
CA ILE A 233 9.51 -8.12 -12.53
C ILE A 233 8.95 -8.77 -13.79
N LYS A 234 8.11 -9.78 -13.60
CA LYS A 234 7.37 -10.44 -14.68
C LYS A 234 6.13 -9.65 -15.04
N ASN A 235 5.38 -9.25 -14.03
CA ASN A 235 4.22 -8.36 -14.14
C ASN A 235 3.93 -7.66 -12.80
N ILE A 236 3.16 -6.60 -12.88
CA ILE A 236 2.57 -5.91 -11.73
C ILE A 236 1.06 -5.94 -11.94
N LYS A 237 0.34 -6.49 -10.97
CA LYS A 237 -1.13 -6.44 -10.92
C LYS A 237 -1.55 -5.38 -9.92
N ILE A 238 -2.45 -4.50 -10.31
CA ILE A 238 -2.95 -3.40 -9.49
C ILE A 238 -4.46 -3.52 -9.41
N ILE A 239 -5.00 -3.42 -8.20
CA ILE A 239 -6.43 -3.42 -7.92
C ILE A 239 -6.76 -2.15 -7.16
N GLN A 240 -7.40 -1.21 -7.84
CA GLN A 240 -7.85 0.05 -7.26
C GLN A 240 -9.25 -0.07 -6.65
N GLY A 241 -10.05 -1.01 -7.17
CA GLY A 241 -11.41 -1.32 -6.73
C GLY A 241 -11.47 -2.31 -5.57
N ILE A 242 -12.31 -3.36 -5.74
CA ILE A 242 -12.59 -4.36 -4.72
C ILE A 242 -11.69 -5.59 -4.94
N PRO A 243 -10.70 -5.87 -4.06
CA PRO A 243 -9.83 -7.03 -4.19
C PRO A 243 -10.51 -8.31 -3.73
N ASP A 244 -9.95 -9.46 -4.09
CA ASP A 244 -10.37 -10.78 -3.59
C ASP A 244 -10.33 -10.84 -2.06
N ALA A 245 -11.19 -11.68 -1.45
CA ALA A 245 -11.33 -11.81 -0.01
C ALA A 245 -10.05 -12.28 0.70
N LYS A 246 -9.17 -13.00 0.01
CA LYS A 246 -7.87 -13.42 0.55
C LYS A 246 -6.93 -12.26 0.89
N TYR A 247 -7.12 -11.09 0.30
CA TYR A 247 -6.30 -9.91 0.55
C TYR A 247 -6.94 -9.02 1.62
N GLY A 248 -6.21 -8.70 2.66
CA GLY A 248 -6.66 -7.87 3.78
C GLY A 248 -5.65 -6.83 4.20
N ASP A 249 -5.97 -6.11 5.28
CA ASP A 249 -5.16 -5.02 5.83
C ASP A 249 -4.92 -3.90 4.81
N LEU A 250 -6.00 -3.48 4.15
CA LEU A 250 -5.99 -2.44 3.13
C LEU A 250 -7.34 -1.70 3.07
N THR A 251 -7.33 -0.42 2.72
CA THR A 251 -8.54 0.39 2.47
C THR A 251 -8.50 1.09 1.12
N SER A 252 -7.33 1.31 0.52
CA SER A 252 -7.20 2.11 -0.69
C SER A 252 -6.95 1.27 -1.94
N GLY A 253 -6.14 0.22 -1.86
CA GLY A 253 -5.88 -0.63 -3.01
C GLY A 253 -4.80 -1.68 -2.77
N LEU A 254 -4.49 -2.42 -3.84
CA LEU A 254 -3.57 -3.56 -3.79
C LEU A 254 -2.63 -3.53 -4.99
N ILE A 255 -1.35 -3.77 -4.73
CA ILE A 255 -0.30 -3.93 -5.74
C ILE A 255 0.35 -5.29 -5.53
N ILE A 256 0.35 -6.13 -6.56
CA ILE A 256 1.00 -7.44 -6.55
C ILE A 256 2.12 -7.43 -7.58
N VAL A 257 3.35 -7.65 -7.11
CA VAL A 257 4.55 -7.72 -7.93
C VAL A 257 4.97 -9.17 -8.06
N GLU A 258 4.95 -9.71 -9.27
CA GLU A 258 5.50 -11.03 -9.58
C GLU A 258 6.91 -10.94 -10.13
N THR A 259 7.84 -11.69 -9.55
CA THR A 259 9.21 -11.75 -10.02
C THR A 259 9.40 -12.88 -11.04
N LYS A 260 10.40 -12.74 -11.89
CA LYS A 260 10.69 -13.67 -12.97
C LYS A 260 11.78 -14.66 -12.55
N SER A 261 11.54 -15.95 -12.75
CA SER A 261 12.50 -17.02 -12.54
C SER A 261 12.90 -17.70 -13.85
N GLY A 262 13.96 -18.48 -13.83
CA GLY A 262 14.44 -19.29 -14.96
C GLY A 262 15.74 -18.78 -15.57
N LYS A 263 16.26 -19.53 -16.56
CA LYS A 263 17.47 -19.18 -17.29
C LYS A 263 17.35 -17.82 -17.96
N LYS A 264 18.31 -16.95 -17.73
CA LYS A 264 18.42 -15.61 -18.33
C LYS A 264 19.86 -15.30 -18.64
N PRO A 265 20.14 -14.63 -19.75
CA PRO A 265 21.48 -14.12 -20.04
C PRO A 265 21.93 -13.14 -18.95
N LEU A 266 23.22 -12.89 -18.89
CA LEU A 266 23.76 -11.77 -18.12
C LEU A 266 23.15 -10.47 -18.65
N GLN A 267 22.65 -9.66 -17.76
CA GLN A 267 22.08 -8.34 -18.05
C GLN A 267 22.79 -7.32 -17.17
N ILE A 268 23.31 -6.30 -17.79
CA ILE A 268 23.91 -5.14 -17.13
C ILE A 268 23.06 -3.94 -17.57
N ASN A 269 22.51 -3.22 -16.61
CA ASN A 269 21.73 -2.01 -16.86
C ASN A 269 22.36 -0.86 -16.10
N THR A 270 22.56 0.25 -16.77
CA THR A 270 22.99 1.51 -16.19
C THR A 270 21.88 2.54 -16.35
N SER A 271 21.70 3.38 -15.36
CA SER A 271 20.74 4.49 -15.39
C SER A 271 21.41 5.73 -14.84
N LEU A 272 21.29 6.82 -15.55
CA LEU A 272 21.91 8.13 -15.21
C LEU A 272 20.83 9.20 -15.24
N GLN A 273 20.71 9.99 -14.19
CA GLN A 273 19.78 11.13 -14.14
C GLN A 273 20.17 12.12 -13.03
N GLN A 274 20.34 13.40 -13.38
CA GLN A 274 20.49 14.51 -12.43
C GLN A 274 21.35 14.19 -11.17
N GLY A 275 22.61 13.79 -11.35
CA GLY A 275 23.49 13.45 -10.23
C GLY A 275 23.24 12.07 -9.60
N ASN A 276 22.23 11.33 -10.06
CA ASN A 276 21.99 9.96 -9.64
C ASN A 276 22.54 8.99 -10.67
N TYR A 277 23.24 7.97 -10.22
CA TYR A 277 23.65 6.86 -11.11
C TYR A 277 23.37 5.51 -10.45
N GLN A 278 23.02 4.56 -11.27
CA GLN A 278 22.69 3.21 -10.84
C GLN A 278 23.24 2.18 -11.80
N LEU A 279 23.77 1.10 -11.21
CA LEU A 279 24.26 -0.07 -11.91
C LEU A 279 23.54 -1.31 -11.39
N ASP A 280 23.02 -2.12 -12.31
CA ASP A 280 22.38 -3.38 -11.99
C ASP A 280 23.02 -4.51 -12.81
N ILE A 281 23.37 -5.58 -12.14
CA ILE A 281 23.91 -6.80 -12.73
C ILE A 281 23.02 -7.96 -12.35
N SER A 282 22.56 -8.72 -13.34
CA SER A 282 21.69 -9.83 -13.05
C SER A 282 21.84 -10.99 -14.03
N LYS A 283 21.72 -12.24 -13.51
CA LYS A 283 21.77 -13.47 -14.28
C LYS A 283 20.82 -14.53 -13.73
N GLY A 284 20.31 -15.38 -14.61
CA GLY A 284 19.50 -16.53 -14.23
C GLY A 284 20.10 -17.83 -14.76
N PHE A 285 20.19 -18.83 -13.90
CA PHE A 285 20.75 -20.14 -14.21
C PHE A 285 19.67 -21.21 -14.05
N ASN A 286 19.63 -22.18 -14.97
CA ASN A 286 18.93 -23.43 -14.70
C ASN A 286 19.90 -24.37 -13.98
N ILE A 287 19.47 -24.98 -12.88
CA ILE A 287 20.25 -25.94 -12.11
C ILE A 287 20.15 -27.30 -12.74
N ASN A 288 18.99 -27.64 -13.31
CA ASN A 288 18.76 -28.92 -13.96
C ASN A 288 17.75 -28.77 -15.13
N LYS A 289 17.60 -29.88 -15.90
CA LYS A 289 16.63 -29.98 -17.02
C LYS A 289 15.15 -29.95 -16.53
N LYS A 290 14.90 -30.16 -15.23
CA LYS A 290 13.55 -30.19 -14.63
C LYS A 290 12.95 -28.79 -14.47
N GLY A 291 13.73 -27.72 -14.66
CA GLY A 291 13.30 -26.35 -14.55
C GLY A 291 13.62 -25.68 -13.20
N ASN A 292 14.42 -26.35 -12.36
CA ASN A 292 14.95 -25.69 -11.16
C ASN A 292 15.89 -24.58 -11.58
N ALA A 293 15.77 -23.43 -10.94
CA ALA A 293 16.48 -22.23 -11.36
C ALA A 293 16.91 -21.36 -10.18
N ILE A 294 18.03 -20.68 -10.35
CA ILE A 294 18.49 -19.62 -9.46
C ILE A 294 18.64 -18.34 -10.25
N ASN A 295 18.16 -17.24 -9.69
CA ASN A 295 18.33 -15.91 -10.28
C ASN A 295 18.99 -15.00 -9.25
N ILE A 296 20.02 -14.30 -9.67
CA ILE A 296 20.81 -13.39 -8.84
C ILE A 296 20.70 -11.99 -9.44
N LEU A 297 20.54 -11.01 -8.59
CA LEU A 297 20.58 -9.58 -8.91
C LEU A 297 21.42 -8.86 -7.87
N LEU A 298 22.34 -8.02 -8.36
CA LEU A 298 23.06 -7.02 -7.57
C LEU A 298 22.75 -5.65 -8.14
N SER A 299 22.48 -4.69 -7.27
CA SER A 299 22.20 -3.31 -7.64
C SER A 299 22.96 -2.37 -6.72
N TYR A 300 23.65 -1.42 -7.30
CA TYR A 300 24.26 -0.29 -6.60
C TYR A 300 23.67 1.00 -7.14
N MET A 301 23.40 1.96 -6.27
CA MET A 301 22.91 3.28 -6.62
C MET A 301 23.59 4.32 -5.72
N ASN A 302 24.11 5.35 -6.33
CA ASN A 302 24.46 6.59 -5.67
C ASN A 302 23.41 7.64 -6.02
N ALA A 303 22.79 8.21 -5.02
CA ALA A 303 21.75 9.20 -5.16
C ALA A 303 22.25 10.55 -4.61
N ASN A 304 22.34 11.53 -5.49
CA ASN A 304 22.65 12.91 -5.14
C ASN A 304 21.80 13.86 -6.01
N PRO A 305 20.49 13.96 -5.74
CA PRO A 305 19.54 14.65 -6.62
C PRO A 305 19.67 16.16 -6.58
N ASP A 306 20.15 16.72 -5.50
CA ASP A 306 20.47 18.15 -5.41
C ASP A 306 21.94 18.31 -4.98
N LEU A 307 22.78 18.62 -5.96
CA LEU A 307 24.22 18.80 -5.75
C LEU A 307 24.54 19.94 -4.76
N ARG A 308 23.60 20.86 -4.54
CA ARG A 308 23.73 21.97 -3.59
C ARG A 308 23.38 21.55 -2.17
N ASN A 309 22.64 20.47 -1.99
CA ASN A 309 22.17 19.99 -0.69
C ASN A 309 22.63 18.56 -0.44
N GLN A 310 23.80 18.41 0.15
CA GLN A 310 24.38 17.11 0.48
C GLN A 310 23.58 16.33 1.53
N LEU A 311 22.71 16.97 2.31
CA LEU A 311 21.84 16.29 3.28
C LEU A 311 20.90 15.28 2.62
N THR A 312 20.74 15.34 1.30
CA THR A 312 19.86 14.46 0.54
C THR A 312 20.58 13.31 -0.15
N SER A 313 21.92 13.26 -0.09
CA SER A 313 22.73 12.22 -0.74
C SER A 313 22.74 10.91 0.05
N TYR A 314 22.77 9.78 -0.65
CA TYR A 314 22.93 8.46 -0.05
C TYR A 314 23.36 7.41 -1.06
N GLU A 315 23.86 6.28 -0.57
CA GLU A 315 24.15 5.10 -1.36
C GLU A 315 23.19 3.97 -1.03
N ARG A 316 22.87 3.14 -2.03
CA ARG A 316 22.02 1.98 -1.85
C ARG A 316 22.60 0.75 -2.53
N ILE A 317 22.67 -0.33 -1.77
CA ILE A 317 23.07 -1.64 -2.26
C ILE A 317 21.90 -2.61 -2.07
N ILE A 318 21.56 -3.37 -3.11
CA ILE A 318 20.52 -4.40 -3.06
C ILE A 318 21.06 -5.68 -3.66
N GLY A 319 20.95 -6.78 -2.91
CA GLY A 319 21.18 -8.14 -3.37
C GLY A 319 19.86 -8.93 -3.38
N LYS A 320 19.55 -9.61 -4.49
CA LYS A 320 18.37 -10.51 -4.54
C LYS A 320 18.77 -11.86 -5.06
N ILE A 321 18.27 -12.90 -4.40
CA ILE A 321 18.39 -14.28 -4.83
C ILE A 321 16.98 -14.87 -4.90
N LEU A 322 16.61 -15.39 -6.06
CA LEU A 322 15.38 -16.12 -6.27
C LEU A 322 15.71 -17.55 -6.65
N PHE A 323 15.32 -18.48 -5.80
CA PHE A 323 15.49 -19.91 -6.01
C PHE A 323 14.13 -20.55 -6.27
N GLU A 324 14.00 -21.29 -7.36
CA GLU A 324 12.77 -22.00 -7.72
C GLU A 324 13.06 -23.48 -7.91
N THR A 325 12.25 -24.30 -7.26
CA THR A 325 12.29 -25.75 -7.41
C THR A 325 10.95 -26.30 -7.89
N LEU A 326 11.04 -27.32 -8.71
CA LEU A 326 9.92 -28.06 -9.27
C LEU A 326 10.22 -29.55 -9.09
N ASN A 327 9.23 -30.32 -8.62
CA ASN A 327 9.34 -31.78 -8.65
C ASN A 327 9.17 -32.32 -10.07
N ASN A 328 9.31 -33.63 -10.25
CA ASN A 328 9.33 -34.27 -11.58
C ASN A 328 8.02 -34.10 -12.38
N ASP A 329 6.88 -34.13 -11.72
CA ASP A 329 5.56 -33.98 -12.33
C ASP A 329 5.01 -32.55 -12.24
N LYS A 330 5.82 -31.60 -11.74
CA LYS A 330 5.47 -30.19 -11.54
C LYS A 330 4.22 -29.96 -10.70
N SER A 331 3.84 -30.93 -9.89
CA SER A 331 2.74 -30.81 -8.92
C SER A 331 3.16 -30.00 -7.69
N ILE A 332 4.45 -29.98 -7.37
CA ILE A 332 5.02 -29.18 -6.30
C ILE A 332 5.96 -28.13 -6.90
N ARG A 333 5.69 -26.89 -6.56
CA ARG A 333 6.56 -25.77 -6.91
C ARG A 333 6.87 -25.00 -5.64
N ASN A 334 8.13 -24.83 -5.35
CA ASN A 334 8.59 -23.98 -4.28
C ASN A 334 9.45 -22.83 -4.83
N ARG A 335 9.24 -21.63 -4.26
CA ARG A 335 9.94 -20.42 -4.65
C ARG A 335 10.39 -19.65 -3.42
N ILE A 336 11.70 -19.68 -3.17
CA ILE A 336 12.34 -18.91 -2.10
C ILE A 336 12.93 -17.64 -2.68
N ASN A 337 12.63 -16.52 -2.06
CA ASN A 337 13.17 -15.22 -2.43
C ASN A 337 13.87 -14.60 -1.21
N ILE A 338 15.13 -14.21 -1.40
CA ILE A 338 15.95 -13.51 -0.40
C ILE A 338 16.28 -12.14 -0.99
N ASN A 339 15.99 -11.10 -0.25
CA ASN A 339 16.30 -9.72 -0.62
C ASN A 339 17.07 -9.07 0.52
N LEU A 340 18.29 -8.66 0.24
CA LEU A 340 19.17 -7.92 1.14
C LEU A 340 19.21 -6.47 0.68
N SER A 341 19.12 -5.52 1.58
CA SER A 341 19.19 -4.10 1.24
C SER A 341 19.96 -3.30 2.29
N ALA A 342 20.78 -2.39 1.82
CA ALA A 342 21.45 -1.41 2.66
C ALA A 342 21.37 -0.05 2.00
N ASN A 343 20.84 0.92 2.74
CA ASN A 343 20.99 2.34 2.45
C ASN A 343 22.07 2.86 3.39
N ILE A 344 23.09 3.43 2.81
CA ILE A 344 24.28 3.95 3.52
C ILE A 344 24.28 5.44 3.35
N ASP A 345 24.36 6.15 4.46
CA ASP A 345 24.54 7.58 4.53
C ASP A 345 25.71 7.84 5.48
N ASN A 346 26.72 8.49 4.98
CA ASN A 346 27.91 8.83 5.76
C ASN A 346 27.67 10.01 6.71
N GLY A 347 26.52 10.64 6.61
CA GLY A 347 26.17 11.87 7.32
C GLY A 347 26.61 13.10 6.55
N SER A 348 25.79 14.13 6.60
CA SER A 348 26.02 15.38 5.90
C SER A 348 25.67 16.56 6.80
N THR A 349 26.41 17.64 6.66
CA THR A 349 26.14 18.91 7.34
C THR A 349 25.61 19.91 6.32
N ASP A 350 24.60 20.67 6.72
CA ASP A 350 24.11 21.80 5.94
C ASP A 350 25.07 22.97 6.10
N THR A 351 25.89 23.19 5.08
CA THR A 351 26.90 24.25 5.07
C THR A 351 26.31 25.65 4.96
N ASP A 352 25.10 25.77 4.44
CA ASP A 352 24.40 27.03 4.21
C ASP A 352 23.57 27.46 5.46
N SER A 353 23.47 26.59 6.45
CA SER A 353 22.75 26.84 7.69
C SER A 353 23.70 27.19 8.81
N TYR A 354 23.60 28.40 9.35
CA TYR A 354 24.36 28.78 10.55
C TYR A 354 24.03 27.89 11.76
N GLU A 355 22.90 27.17 11.73
CA GLU A 355 22.48 26.22 12.75
C GLU A 355 23.30 24.91 12.72
N GLY A 356 24.21 24.75 11.76
CA GLY A 356 25.07 23.58 11.64
C GLY A 356 24.33 22.26 11.72
N ILE A 357 23.23 22.13 11.01
CA ILE A 357 22.41 20.91 11.04
C ILE A 357 23.15 19.75 10.39
N PHE A 358 23.37 18.70 11.17
CA PHE A 358 23.90 17.43 10.70
C PHE A 358 22.80 16.38 10.71
N VAL A 359 22.72 15.60 9.63
CA VAL A 359 21.76 14.48 9.49
C VAL A 359 22.50 13.25 9.00
N LYS A 360 22.20 12.11 9.60
CA LYS A 360 22.67 10.78 9.14
C LYS A 360 21.54 9.79 9.24
N ASN A 361 21.23 9.14 8.13
CA ASN A 361 20.16 8.16 8.06
C ASN A 361 20.67 6.85 7.42
N SER A 362 20.50 5.75 8.08
CA SER A 362 20.86 4.45 7.53
C SER A 362 19.75 3.44 7.74
N LYS A 363 19.62 2.54 6.77
CA LYS A 363 18.72 1.40 6.83
C LYS A 363 19.42 0.18 6.27
N ARG A 364 19.42 -0.91 7.02
CA ARG A 364 19.95 -2.21 6.57
C ARG A 364 18.94 -3.27 6.95
N GLY A 365 18.69 -4.20 6.04
CA GLY A 365 17.73 -5.25 6.35
C GLY A 365 17.64 -6.33 5.30
N PHE A 366 16.82 -7.31 5.61
CA PHE A 366 16.54 -8.41 4.71
C PHE A 366 15.07 -8.78 4.75
N PHE A 367 14.62 -9.33 3.64
CA PHE A 367 13.31 -9.93 3.48
C PHE A 367 13.48 -11.31 2.85
N ILE A 368 13.01 -12.33 3.56
CA ILE A 368 13.00 -13.71 3.09
C ILE A 368 11.54 -14.12 2.91
N SER A 369 11.27 -14.78 1.80
CA SER A 369 9.93 -15.29 1.55
C SER A 369 9.96 -16.65 0.87
N ASP A 370 9.04 -17.52 1.25
CA ASP A 370 8.82 -18.82 0.65
C ASP A 370 7.38 -18.94 0.16
N ASN A 371 7.22 -19.40 -1.07
CA ASN A 371 5.93 -19.60 -1.74
C ASN A 371 5.85 -21.04 -2.24
N LEU A 372 5.14 -21.88 -1.52
CA LEU A 372 4.92 -23.28 -1.82
C LEU A 372 3.55 -23.49 -2.44
N LYS A 373 3.52 -24.10 -3.63
CA LYS A 373 2.28 -24.48 -4.33
C LYS A 373 2.27 -25.98 -4.54
N ILE A 374 1.22 -26.65 -4.04
CA ILE A 374 1.01 -28.08 -4.19
C ILE A 374 -0.30 -28.30 -4.92
N LYS A 375 -0.27 -29.11 -5.97
CA LYS A 375 -1.46 -29.60 -6.69
C LYS A 375 -1.69 -31.04 -6.29
N PHE A 376 -2.92 -31.36 -5.93
CA PHE A 376 -3.29 -32.72 -5.58
C PHE A 376 -4.01 -33.41 -6.74
N LYS A 377 -3.88 -34.74 -6.79
CA LYS A 377 -4.66 -35.61 -7.67
C LYS A 377 -5.65 -36.37 -6.79
N ASN A 378 -6.94 -36.32 -7.15
CA ASN A 378 -7.99 -37.15 -6.52
C ASN A 378 -8.20 -36.94 -5.00
N ILE A 379 -8.01 -35.72 -4.48
CA ILE A 379 -8.27 -35.37 -3.07
C ILE A 379 -9.45 -34.39 -3.01
N PHE A 380 -10.04 -34.25 -1.82
CA PHE A 380 -11.15 -33.32 -1.55
C PHE A 380 -10.85 -31.87 -2.00
N ILE A 381 -9.59 -31.44 -1.92
CA ILE A 381 -9.09 -30.15 -2.42
C ILE A 381 -8.18 -30.37 -3.63
N ASP A 382 -8.16 -29.43 -4.57
CA ASP A 382 -7.33 -29.52 -5.79
C ASP A 382 -5.90 -29.04 -5.57
N GLY A 383 -5.68 -28.26 -4.53
CA GLY A 383 -4.33 -27.86 -4.13
C GLY A 383 -4.29 -26.85 -3.00
N ILE A 384 -3.06 -26.60 -2.57
CA ILE A 384 -2.73 -25.67 -1.49
C ILE A 384 -1.65 -24.69 -1.97
N ASN A 385 -1.82 -23.43 -1.60
CA ASN A 385 -0.79 -22.41 -1.68
C ASN A 385 -0.43 -22.01 -0.25
N ALA A 386 0.83 -22.17 0.14
CA ALA A 386 1.35 -21.72 1.42
C ALA A 386 2.43 -20.66 1.18
N ASN A 387 2.31 -19.54 1.86
CA ASN A 387 3.22 -18.41 1.74
C ASN A 387 3.74 -18.04 3.14
N ILE A 388 5.05 -17.89 3.29
CA ILE A 388 5.70 -17.48 4.53
C ILE A 388 6.67 -16.36 4.21
N GLY A 389 6.64 -15.28 4.96
CA GLY A 389 7.53 -14.14 4.80
C GLY A 389 8.03 -13.61 6.12
N PHE A 390 9.30 -13.25 6.15
CA PHE A 390 9.95 -12.62 7.29
C PHE A 390 10.73 -11.39 6.83
N GLN A 391 10.52 -10.27 7.49
CA GLN A 391 11.21 -9.00 7.24
C GLN A 391 11.87 -8.51 8.53
N TYR A 392 13.11 -8.12 8.41
CA TYR A 392 13.92 -7.49 9.47
C TYR A 392 14.63 -6.29 8.88
N ASP A 393 14.50 -5.14 9.51
CA ASP A 393 15.22 -3.92 9.16
C ASP A 393 15.85 -3.32 10.43
N LYS A 394 17.09 -2.85 10.35
CA LYS A 394 17.70 -1.95 11.33
C LYS A 394 17.74 -0.56 10.71
N GLN A 395 17.13 0.39 11.38
CA GLN A 395 17.01 1.78 10.94
C GLN A 395 17.65 2.70 12.00
N THR A 396 18.52 3.59 11.57
CA THR A 396 19.17 4.57 12.47
C THR A 396 19.08 5.94 11.85
N ASN A 397 18.52 6.88 12.60
CA ASN A 397 18.45 8.29 12.25
C ASN A 397 19.16 9.09 13.33
N VAL A 398 20.07 9.97 12.92
CA VAL A 398 20.81 10.90 13.79
C VAL A 398 20.54 12.29 13.28
N ARG A 399 20.24 13.20 14.20
CA ARG A 399 20.15 14.62 13.91
C ARG A 399 20.90 15.42 14.98
N GLU A 400 21.73 16.31 14.52
CA GLU A 400 22.40 17.32 15.37
C GLU A 400 22.01 18.71 14.88
N GLN A 401 21.92 19.64 15.80
CA GLN A 401 21.63 21.04 15.52
C GLN A 401 22.24 21.94 16.59
N PHE A 402 22.86 23.03 16.18
CA PHE A 402 23.34 24.07 17.06
C PHE A 402 22.17 24.92 17.57
N ILE A 403 22.13 25.13 18.86
CA ILE A 403 21.11 25.91 19.55
C ILE A 403 21.80 27.06 20.28
N ASN A 404 21.35 28.28 20.07
CA ASN A 404 21.82 29.48 20.75
C ASN A 404 20.61 30.32 21.18
N LEU A 405 20.03 30.02 22.34
CA LEU A 405 18.83 30.66 22.86
C LEU A 405 19.05 31.26 24.27
N GLY A 406 20.27 31.30 24.72
CA GLY A 406 20.62 31.60 26.11
C GLY A 406 20.30 30.44 27.05
N ALA A 407 20.78 30.51 28.25
CA ALA A 407 20.54 29.51 29.28
C ALA A 407 19.08 29.51 29.70
N ARG A 408 18.36 28.40 29.48
CA ARG A 408 16.96 28.21 29.82
C ARG A 408 16.77 26.97 30.69
N PRO A 409 15.82 27.01 31.66
CA PRO A 409 15.49 25.84 32.43
C PRO A 409 14.77 24.81 31.53
N PHE A 410 15.02 23.52 31.73
CA PHE A 410 14.38 22.46 30.98
C PHE A 410 13.94 21.28 31.85
N GLY A 411 12.86 20.64 31.47
CA GLY A 411 12.29 19.52 32.19
C GLY A 411 13.08 18.24 32.00
N THR A 412 13.30 17.49 33.09
CA THR A 412 14.06 16.22 33.08
C THR A 412 13.36 15.05 33.75
N ALA A 413 12.34 15.29 34.58
CA ALA A 413 11.65 14.23 35.29
C ALA A 413 10.84 13.32 34.36
N ASN A 414 10.88 12.01 34.61
CA ASN A 414 10.12 10.98 33.87
C ASN A 414 8.82 10.58 34.60
N GLU A 415 8.58 11.14 35.78
CA GLU A 415 7.41 10.95 36.61
C GLU A 415 6.89 12.30 37.12
N ASN A 416 5.72 12.30 37.76
CA ASN A 416 5.16 13.50 38.35
C ASN A 416 6.06 13.96 39.49
N ALA A 417 6.61 15.15 39.35
CA ALA A 417 7.56 15.68 40.34
C ALA A 417 7.63 17.21 40.30
N ILE A 418 7.99 17.82 41.45
CA ILE A 418 8.42 19.19 41.57
C ILE A 418 9.89 19.17 41.95
N TYR A 419 10.74 19.90 41.24
CA TYR A 419 12.17 19.82 41.41
C TYR A 419 12.89 21.10 40.93
N TYR A 420 14.15 21.22 41.31
CA TYR A 420 15.04 22.25 40.77
C TYR A 420 15.48 21.84 39.36
N ALA A 421 15.00 22.57 38.37
CA ALA A 421 15.32 22.29 36.97
C ALA A 421 16.79 22.66 36.66
N LYS A 422 17.36 21.89 35.71
CA LYS A 422 18.65 22.21 35.12
C LYS A 422 18.48 23.29 34.06
N TYR A 423 19.55 24.07 33.83
CA TYR A 423 19.62 25.01 32.73
C TYR A 423 20.39 24.42 31.55
N THR A 424 20.00 24.78 30.35
CA THR A 424 20.81 24.52 29.15
C THR A 424 22.05 25.41 29.19
N PRO A 425 23.15 25.04 28.53
CA PRO A 425 24.17 26.00 28.14
C PRO A 425 23.58 27.16 27.33
N VAL A 426 24.28 28.29 27.27
CA VAL A 426 23.90 29.46 26.47
C VAL A 426 23.82 29.06 25.00
N ALA A 427 24.82 28.31 24.55
CA ALA A 427 24.91 27.75 23.20
C ALA A 427 25.40 26.30 23.28
N PHE A 428 24.83 25.38 22.52
CA PHE A 428 25.17 23.95 22.57
C PHE A 428 24.72 23.23 21.35
N MET A 429 25.35 22.06 21.08
CA MET A 429 24.85 21.10 20.08
C MET A 429 23.86 20.16 20.72
N THR A 430 22.66 20.06 20.16
CA THR A 430 21.71 19.00 20.52
C THR A 430 21.87 17.82 19.57
N ARG A 431 21.82 16.62 20.13
CA ARG A 431 21.87 15.38 19.34
C ARG A 431 20.70 14.46 19.69
N GLN A 432 19.98 14.05 18.70
CA GLN A 432 18.87 13.11 18.82
C GLN A 432 19.11 11.90 17.92
N ASN A 433 18.92 10.72 18.47
CA ASN A 433 19.06 9.45 17.77
C ASN A 433 17.74 8.70 17.84
N ILE A 434 17.42 7.99 16.75
CA ILE A 434 16.33 7.03 16.73
C ILE A 434 16.88 5.74 16.15
N GLU A 435 16.83 4.66 16.91
CA GLU A 435 17.14 3.33 16.43
C GLU A 435 15.88 2.47 16.47
N GLY A 436 15.38 2.09 15.29
CA GLY A 436 14.28 1.16 15.13
C GLY A 436 14.75 -0.17 14.57
N ILE A 437 14.15 -1.26 15.06
CA ILE A 437 14.34 -2.61 14.54
C ILE A 437 12.96 -3.20 14.31
N PRO A 438 12.26 -2.77 13.23
CA PRO A 438 10.98 -3.35 12.85
C PRO A 438 11.17 -4.80 12.37
N ILE A 439 10.33 -5.67 12.92
CA ILE A 439 10.26 -7.10 12.58
C ILE A 439 8.83 -7.37 12.11
N ASN A 440 8.71 -8.06 10.98
CA ASN A 440 7.43 -8.49 10.45
C ASN A 440 7.48 -9.96 10.01
N PHE A 441 6.48 -10.74 10.43
CA PHE A 441 6.27 -12.11 9.99
C PHE A 441 4.86 -12.25 9.43
N ASN A 442 4.75 -12.82 8.23
CA ASN A 442 3.50 -13.07 7.53
C ASN A 442 3.42 -14.54 7.12
N THR A 443 2.29 -15.16 7.37
CA THR A 443 1.97 -16.45 6.77
C THR A 443 0.55 -16.42 6.21
N ASN A 444 0.35 -17.12 5.10
CA ASN A 444 -0.95 -17.27 4.45
C ASN A 444 -1.04 -18.68 3.86
N ILE A 445 -2.12 -19.37 4.17
CA ILE A 445 -2.42 -20.70 3.63
C ILE A 445 -3.79 -20.61 2.93
N GLU A 446 -3.83 -21.03 1.67
CA GLU A 446 -5.01 -21.04 0.82
C GLU A 446 -5.24 -22.44 0.24
N GLY A 447 -6.39 -23.04 0.49
CA GLY A 447 -6.88 -24.20 -0.22
C GLY A 447 -7.81 -23.79 -1.34
N TYR A 448 -7.82 -24.53 -2.44
CA TYR A 448 -8.74 -24.25 -3.54
C TYR A 448 -9.37 -25.53 -4.10
N LYS A 449 -10.63 -25.40 -4.58
CA LYS A 449 -11.43 -26.47 -5.19
C LYS A 449 -12.23 -25.96 -6.36
N MET A 450 -12.18 -26.62 -7.49
CA MET A 450 -13.05 -26.37 -8.61
C MET A 450 -14.22 -27.37 -8.64
N LEU A 451 -15.44 -26.85 -8.71
CA LEU A 451 -16.66 -27.61 -8.85
C LEU A 451 -17.40 -27.15 -10.10
N THR A 452 -18.09 -28.08 -10.76
CA THR A 452 -18.95 -27.73 -11.87
C THR A 452 -20.31 -28.36 -11.64
N THR A 453 -21.39 -27.56 -11.72
CA THR A 453 -22.77 -27.99 -11.54
C THR A 453 -23.39 -28.44 -12.87
N HIS A 454 -24.56 -29.13 -12.80
CA HIS A 454 -25.31 -29.62 -13.99
C HIS A 454 -25.61 -28.52 -15.01
N LYS A 455 -25.86 -27.29 -14.57
CA LYS A 455 -26.16 -26.15 -15.47
C LYS A 455 -24.90 -25.45 -16.01
N LYS A 456 -23.72 -26.10 -15.98
CA LYS A 456 -22.42 -25.58 -16.47
C LYS A 456 -21.94 -24.34 -15.75
N TRP A 457 -22.32 -24.16 -14.47
CA TRP A 457 -21.70 -23.20 -13.62
C TRP A 457 -20.38 -23.77 -13.10
N ILE A 458 -19.31 -23.01 -13.20
CA ILE A 458 -17.98 -23.38 -12.73
C ILE A 458 -17.70 -22.55 -11.49
N HIS A 459 -17.55 -23.23 -10.38
CA HIS A 459 -17.22 -22.65 -9.08
C HIS A 459 -15.74 -22.89 -8.79
N ASN A 460 -14.97 -21.84 -8.52
CA ASN A 460 -13.61 -21.94 -8.04
C ASN A 460 -13.57 -21.43 -6.61
N LEU A 461 -13.85 -22.34 -5.68
CA LEU A 461 -13.81 -22.05 -4.26
C LEU A 461 -12.38 -21.87 -3.81
N SER A 462 -12.12 -20.84 -3.02
CA SER A 462 -10.88 -20.65 -2.28
C SER A 462 -11.20 -20.30 -0.83
N PHE A 463 -10.47 -20.88 0.10
CA PHE A 463 -10.62 -20.67 1.52
C PHE A 463 -9.25 -20.73 2.20
N GLY A 464 -9.11 -20.04 3.30
CA GLY A 464 -7.83 -20.04 3.98
C GLY A 464 -7.75 -19.09 5.14
N GLY A 465 -6.52 -18.97 5.65
CA GLY A 465 -6.21 -18.10 6.76
C GLY A 465 -4.84 -17.48 6.66
N SER A 466 -4.64 -16.41 7.41
CA SER A 466 -3.34 -15.75 7.51
C SER A 466 -3.06 -15.27 8.93
N ILE A 467 -1.78 -15.24 9.28
CA ILE A 467 -1.27 -14.66 10.52
C ILE A 467 -0.27 -13.59 10.14
N LYS A 468 -0.41 -12.41 10.72
CA LYS A 468 0.57 -11.33 10.64
C LYS A 468 1.03 -10.99 12.03
N TYR A 469 2.34 -10.95 12.23
CA TYR A 469 3.00 -10.52 13.46
C TYR A 469 3.89 -9.33 13.14
N GLY A 470 3.82 -8.29 13.95
CA GLY A 470 4.66 -7.11 13.83
C GLY A 470 5.16 -6.61 15.18
N ASN A 471 6.42 -6.21 15.26
CA ASN A 471 7.03 -5.64 16.46
C ASN A 471 8.16 -4.67 16.10
N ASN A 472 8.59 -3.84 17.05
CA ASN A 472 9.79 -3.01 16.93
C ASN A 472 10.63 -3.17 18.20
N ILE A 473 11.76 -3.86 18.08
CA ILE A 473 12.67 -4.18 19.17
C ILE A 473 13.90 -3.25 19.22
N GLY A 474 13.83 -2.09 18.56
CA GLY A 474 14.89 -1.11 18.56
C GLY A 474 15.09 -0.40 19.90
N ARG A 475 16.25 0.23 20.08
CA ARG A 475 16.54 1.08 21.26
C ARG A 475 15.56 2.27 21.36
N GLY A 476 14.97 2.69 20.24
CA GLY A 476 14.03 3.79 20.22
C GLY A 476 14.69 5.16 20.15
N ARG A 477 14.06 6.15 20.76
CA ARG A 477 14.54 7.52 20.81
C ARG A 477 15.48 7.71 22.00
N TYR A 478 16.69 8.18 21.73
CA TYR A 478 17.68 8.46 22.77
C TYR A 478 18.57 9.63 22.35
N GLY A 479 19.11 10.33 23.31
CA GLY A 479 19.93 11.53 23.08
C GLY A 479 20.98 11.74 24.15
N SER A 480 21.71 12.87 24.08
CA SER A 480 22.54 13.29 25.17
C SER A 480 21.66 13.75 26.34
N SER A 481 22.11 13.56 27.55
CA SER A 481 21.43 13.99 28.79
C SER A 481 21.13 15.49 28.84
N ASN A 482 21.82 16.29 28.03
CA ASN A 482 21.63 17.72 27.89
C ASN A 482 20.80 18.11 26.66
N SER A 483 20.22 17.14 25.94
CA SER A 483 19.38 17.43 24.76
C SER A 483 18.06 18.03 25.23
N ALA A 484 17.94 19.33 25.07
CA ALA A 484 16.67 20.02 25.23
C ALA A 484 15.89 19.97 23.91
N ILE A 485 14.57 19.73 23.98
CA ILE A 485 13.69 19.91 22.84
C ILE A 485 13.16 21.32 22.86
N ILE A 486 13.48 22.09 21.83
CA ILE A 486 13.01 23.46 21.74
C ILE A 486 11.51 23.45 21.41
N THR A 487 10.72 23.97 22.33
CA THR A 487 9.35 24.39 22.08
C THR A 487 9.36 25.85 21.62
N SER A 488 8.28 26.28 20.98
CA SER A 488 8.15 27.62 20.41
C SER A 488 8.67 28.74 21.28
N SER A 489 9.16 29.82 20.68
CA SER A 489 9.78 30.98 21.27
C SER A 489 8.99 31.71 22.38
N SER A 490 7.72 31.39 22.58
CA SER A 490 6.84 32.01 23.59
C SER A 490 6.83 31.31 24.95
N ASN A 491 7.44 30.14 25.08
CA ASN A 491 7.52 29.46 26.39
C ASN A 491 8.88 29.70 27.04
N PRO A 492 8.95 30.29 28.28
CA PRO A 492 10.20 30.53 28.97
C PRO A 492 10.95 29.27 29.38
N ALA A 493 10.25 28.12 29.45
CA ALA A 493 10.85 26.81 29.73
C ALA A 493 10.98 25.98 28.50
N ILE A 494 11.94 25.07 28.47
CA ILE A 494 12.17 24.13 27.39
C ILE A 494 11.72 22.73 27.84
N ASN A 495 10.91 22.04 27.01
CA ASN A 495 10.64 20.65 27.27
C ASN A 495 11.94 19.86 27.06
N GLY A 496 12.38 19.16 28.08
CA GLY A 496 13.55 18.30 27.96
C GLY A 496 13.25 17.05 27.13
N PHE A 497 14.31 16.53 26.56
CA PHE A 497 14.24 15.27 25.84
C PHE A 497 13.99 14.10 26.81
N ARG A 498 13.04 13.23 26.49
CA ARG A 498 12.82 11.96 27.20
C ARG A 498 13.09 10.80 26.28
N GLU A 499 13.87 9.85 26.76
CA GLU A 499 14.11 8.60 26.05
C GLU A 499 12.82 7.78 25.94
N TYR A 500 12.65 7.10 24.84
CA TYR A 500 11.53 6.18 24.62
C TYR A 500 12.04 4.91 23.96
N ASN A 501 12.23 3.87 24.76
CA ASN A 501 12.74 2.59 24.30
C ASN A 501 11.64 1.76 23.65
N PHE A 502 11.78 1.42 22.37
CA PHE A 502 10.76 0.65 21.64
C PHE A 502 10.67 -0.80 22.15
N ALA A 503 11.81 -1.46 22.36
CA ALA A 503 11.81 -2.85 22.84
C ALA A 503 11.11 -3.03 24.21
N LYS A 504 11.11 -2.00 25.05
CA LYS A 504 10.49 -2.04 26.40
C LYS A 504 9.05 -1.56 26.42
N ASN A 505 8.68 -0.63 25.54
CA ASN A 505 7.41 0.11 25.65
C ASN A 505 6.43 -0.17 24.51
N VAL A 506 6.82 -0.97 23.52
CA VAL A 506 5.97 -1.32 22.37
C VAL A 506 5.68 -2.80 22.38
N ASN A 507 4.42 -3.16 22.48
CA ASN A 507 4.00 -4.55 22.39
C ASN A 507 3.83 -4.97 20.92
N SER A 508 4.03 -6.25 20.66
CA SER A 508 3.75 -6.83 19.36
C SER A 508 2.29 -6.73 18.97
N ASN A 509 2.04 -6.55 17.68
CA ASN A 509 0.70 -6.58 17.11
C ASN A 509 0.52 -7.88 16.29
N ILE A 510 -0.52 -8.64 16.59
CA ILE A 510 -0.84 -9.89 15.92
C ILE A 510 -2.23 -9.75 15.28
N GLN A 511 -2.32 -10.16 14.02
CA GLN A 511 -3.57 -10.22 13.27
C GLN A 511 -3.80 -11.65 12.79
N TYR A 512 -4.96 -12.22 13.12
CA TYR A 512 -5.46 -13.47 12.54
C TYR A 512 -6.54 -13.16 11.52
N SER A 513 -6.58 -13.93 10.45
CA SER A 513 -7.59 -13.71 9.42
C SER A 513 -8.03 -15.01 8.79
N PHE A 514 -9.32 -15.08 8.42
CA PHE A 514 -9.92 -16.19 7.70
C PHE A 514 -10.70 -15.64 6.50
N PHE A 515 -10.71 -16.36 5.40
CA PHE A 515 -11.47 -15.96 4.22
C PHE A 515 -12.10 -17.17 3.52
N LEU A 516 -13.20 -16.88 2.86
CA LEU A 516 -13.90 -17.77 1.95
C LEU A 516 -14.31 -16.98 0.72
N GLN A 517 -14.10 -17.54 -0.47
CA GLN A 517 -14.42 -16.89 -1.73
C GLN A 517 -14.83 -17.92 -2.78
N ASP A 518 -15.81 -17.57 -3.61
CA ASP A 518 -16.18 -18.31 -4.80
C ASP A 518 -16.06 -17.43 -6.05
N ASN A 519 -15.28 -17.90 -7.01
CA ASN A 519 -15.17 -17.31 -8.33
C ASN A 519 -16.01 -18.14 -9.31
N ILE A 520 -17.21 -17.68 -9.57
CA ILE A 520 -18.23 -18.35 -10.38
C ILE A 520 -18.09 -17.90 -11.82
N LYS A 521 -18.09 -18.87 -12.76
CA LYS A 521 -18.07 -18.60 -14.19
C LYS A 521 -19.20 -19.34 -14.87
N LYS A 522 -19.85 -18.66 -15.82
CA LYS A 522 -20.85 -19.28 -16.70
C LYS A 522 -20.68 -18.79 -18.13
N TYR A 523 -20.51 -19.71 -19.04
CA TYR A 523 -20.56 -19.42 -20.46
C TYR A 523 -22.04 -19.34 -20.91
N ILE A 524 -22.37 -18.25 -21.56
CA ILE A 524 -23.68 -17.98 -22.16
C ILE A 524 -23.51 -18.15 -23.68
N LYS A 525 -24.62 -18.35 -24.42
CA LYS A 525 -24.60 -18.50 -25.89
C LYS A 525 -23.67 -17.47 -26.56
N ASN A 526 -23.03 -17.83 -27.67
CA ASN A 526 -22.17 -16.99 -28.51
C ASN A 526 -20.89 -16.47 -27.82
N LYS A 527 -20.24 -17.30 -27.01
CA LYS A 527 -18.96 -16.96 -26.29
C LYS A 527 -19.08 -15.83 -25.28
N ASN A 528 -20.27 -15.48 -24.84
CA ASN A 528 -20.47 -14.55 -23.77
C ASN A 528 -20.11 -15.21 -22.43
N LEU A 529 -19.55 -14.46 -21.49
CA LEU A 529 -19.05 -14.98 -20.23
C LEU A 529 -19.54 -14.11 -19.07
N LEU A 530 -20.30 -14.74 -18.17
CA LEU A 530 -20.61 -14.16 -16.86
C LEU A 530 -19.59 -14.63 -15.83
N MET A 531 -19.01 -13.73 -15.10
CA MET A 531 -18.14 -14.00 -13.96
C MET A 531 -18.68 -13.27 -12.74
N ILE A 532 -18.75 -13.97 -11.61
CA ILE A 532 -19.14 -13.44 -10.32
C ILE A 532 -18.07 -13.86 -9.32
N ASN A 533 -17.51 -12.92 -8.60
CA ASN A 533 -16.60 -13.16 -7.50
C ASN A 533 -17.29 -12.68 -6.22
N ILE A 534 -17.62 -13.60 -5.34
CA ILE A 534 -18.26 -13.34 -4.05
C ILE A 534 -17.40 -13.92 -2.94
N GLY A 535 -17.20 -13.17 -1.86
CA GLY A 535 -16.41 -13.66 -0.75
C GLY A 535 -16.55 -12.80 0.49
N GLY A 536 -16.03 -13.34 1.58
CA GLY A 536 -15.98 -12.69 2.88
C GLY A 536 -14.64 -12.95 3.57
N ARG A 537 -14.22 -11.98 4.36
CA ARG A 537 -13.02 -12.06 5.18
C ARG A 537 -13.34 -11.64 6.61
N LEU A 538 -12.84 -12.41 7.56
CA LEU A 538 -12.85 -12.12 8.98
C LEU A 538 -11.42 -11.76 9.40
N ASP A 539 -11.24 -10.59 10.01
CA ASP A 539 -9.97 -10.15 10.60
C ASP A 539 -10.16 -9.93 12.10
N LEU A 540 -9.27 -10.54 12.89
CA LEU A 540 -9.19 -10.40 14.35
C LEU A 540 -7.87 -9.70 14.66
N GLN A 541 -7.94 -8.46 15.14
CA GLN A 541 -6.75 -7.67 15.44
C GLN A 541 -7.06 -6.59 16.48
N ASN A 542 -6.09 -6.28 17.32
CA ASN A 542 -6.17 -5.21 18.31
C ASN A 542 -7.49 -5.21 19.12
N ALA A 543 -7.92 -6.39 19.57
CA ALA A 543 -9.20 -6.65 20.26
C ALA A 543 -10.47 -6.33 19.43
N TYR A 544 -10.34 -6.11 18.13
CA TYR A 544 -11.49 -5.89 17.25
C TYR A 544 -11.65 -7.03 16.25
N THR A 545 -12.90 -7.38 16.00
CA THR A 545 -13.32 -8.30 14.95
C THR A 545 -13.95 -7.51 13.81
N THR A 546 -13.51 -7.74 12.59
CA THR A 546 -14.07 -7.08 11.41
C THR A 546 -14.43 -8.11 10.34
N ILE A 547 -15.61 -7.95 9.76
CA ILE A 547 -16.10 -8.78 8.65
C ILE A 547 -16.11 -7.90 7.40
N SER A 548 -15.53 -8.39 6.32
CA SER A 548 -15.35 -7.67 5.06
C SER A 548 -15.99 -8.42 3.89
N PRO A 549 -17.30 -8.23 3.63
CA PRO A 549 -17.98 -8.82 2.47
C PRO A 549 -17.56 -8.12 1.18
N ARG A 550 -17.48 -8.88 0.09
CA ARG A 550 -17.07 -8.39 -1.24
C ARG A 550 -17.79 -9.13 -2.35
N ILE A 551 -18.21 -8.39 -3.37
CA ILE A 551 -18.78 -8.94 -4.58
C ILE A 551 -18.28 -8.14 -5.80
N ASN A 552 -17.89 -8.86 -6.84
CA ASN A 552 -17.60 -8.32 -8.16
C ASN A 552 -18.36 -9.13 -9.22
N ILE A 553 -18.93 -8.44 -10.20
CA ILE A 553 -19.66 -9.03 -11.32
C ILE A 553 -19.08 -8.51 -12.62
N SER A 554 -18.91 -9.39 -13.60
CA SER A 554 -18.46 -9.04 -14.94
C SER A 554 -19.21 -9.84 -15.98
N LEU A 555 -19.83 -9.14 -16.93
CA LEU A 555 -20.54 -9.74 -18.07
C LEU A 555 -19.83 -9.34 -19.36
N LYS A 556 -19.16 -10.29 -19.98
CA LYS A 556 -18.59 -10.13 -21.31
C LYS A 556 -19.61 -10.50 -22.37
N TYR A 557 -19.96 -9.53 -23.20
CA TYR A 557 -20.85 -9.67 -24.33
C TYR A 557 -20.14 -9.22 -25.61
N HIS A 558 -19.74 -10.17 -26.47
CA HIS A 558 -18.94 -9.92 -27.69
C HIS A 558 -17.66 -9.11 -27.39
N LYS A 559 -17.61 -7.86 -27.86
CA LYS A 559 -16.48 -6.94 -27.69
C LYS A 559 -16.59 -6.04 -26.47
N THR A 560 -17.74 -6.08 -25.79
CA THR A 560 -18.07 -5.24 -24.62
C THR A 560 -18.00 -6.07 -23.36
N THR A 561 -17.46 -5.51 -22.29
CA THR A 561 -17.51 -6.08 -20.95
C THR A 561 -18.11 -5.06 -20.00
N LEU A 562 -19.23 -5.42 -19.38
CA LEU A 562 -19.81 -4.67 -18.27
C LEU A 562 -19.28 -5.25 -16.96
N ARG A 563 -18.95 -4.40 -16.01
CA ARG A 563 -18.46 -4.83 -14.70
C ARG A 563 -18.97 -3.93 -13.61
N GLY A 564 -19.11 -4.48 -12.42
CA GLY A 564 -19.51 -3.77 -11.22
C GLY A 564 -19.00 -4.49 -10.00
N GLY A 565 -18.88 -3.76 -8.89
CA GLY A 565 -18.43 -4.34 -7.64
C GLY A 565 -18.84 -3.49 -6.45
N PHE A 566 -18.95 -4.18 -5.31
CA PHE A 566 -19.25 -3.60 -4.02
C PHE A 566 -18.51 -4.37 -2.92
N GLY A 567 -17.93 -3.68 -1.94
CA GLY A 567 -17.24 -4.38 -0.86
C GLY A 567 -16.73 -3.49 0.25
N LEU A 568 -16.46 -4.14 1.38
CA LEU A 568 -15.83 -3.55 2.56
C LEU A 568 -14.38 -4.02 2.65
N THR A 569 -13.49 -3.10 3.02
CA THR A 569 -12.08 -3.37 3.30
C THR A 569 -11.66 -2.68 4.58
N THR A 570 -10.67 -3.23 5.29
CA THR A 570 -10.25 -2.75 6.62
C THR A 570 -8.73 -2.64 6.71
N LYS A 571 -8.23 -1.66 7.49
CA LYS A 571 -6.81 -1.43 7.73
C LYS A 571 -6.53 -1.26 9.22
N ALA A 572 -5.57 -2.04 9.73
CA ALA A 572 -5.09 -1.97 11.10
C ALA A 572 -4.37 -0.65 11.41
N PRO A 573 -4.42 -0.15 12.65
CA PRO A 573 -3.51 0.88 13.11
C PRO A 573 -2.06 0.36 13.13
N THR A 574 -1.11 1.28 12.95
CA THR A 574 0.33 0.99 13.03
C THR A 574 0.85 1.07 14.46
N LEU A 575 2.03 0.49 14.74
CA LEU A 575 2.64 0.60 16.07
C LEU A 575 2.88 2.06 16.47
N ASN A 576 3.26 2.93 15.54
CA ASN A 576 3.47 4.35 15.82
C ASN A 576 2.18 5.10 16.18
N GLN A 577 1.02 4.62 15.75
CA GLN A 577 -0.29 5.16 16.13
C GLN A 577 -0.75 4.65 17.50
N LEU A 578 -0.46 3.38 17.81
CA LEU A 578 -0.84 2.73 19.06
C LEU A 578 0.06 3.16 20.23
N TYR A 579 1.38 3.28 20.00
CA TYR A 579 2.41 3.47 21.02
C TYR A 579 3.14 4.81 20.84
N THR A 580 2.45 5.89 21.14
CA THR A 580 2.99 7.25 21.01
C THR A 580 3.93 7.65 22.18
N GLY A 581 3.94 6.88 23.27
CA GLY A 581 4.70 7.16 24.48
C GLY A 581 4.02 8.15 25.41
N ASN A 582 4.64 8.36 26.57
CA ASN A 582 4.15 9.32 27.56
C ASN A 582 4.24 10.76 27.03
N ARG A 583 3.37 11.61 27.56
CA ARG A 583 3.32 13.05 27.34
C ARG A 583 3.76 13.74 28.60
N TYR A 584 4.59 14.74 28.46
CA TYR A 584 5.16 15.50 29.57
C TYR A 584 4.69 16.93 29.45
N LEU A 585 4.10 17.45 30.52
CA LEU A 585 3.87 18.88 30.73
C LEU A 585 4.95 19.36 31.71
N ASP A 586 5.96 20.09 31.20
CA ASP A 586 6.98 20.72 32.02
C ASP A 586 6.54 22.15 32.27
N TYR A 587 6.01 22.41 33.48
CA TYR A 587 5.53 23.73 33.89
C TYR A 587 6.59 24.41 34.72
N LEU A 588 7.02 25.59 34.28
CA LEU A 588 7.95 26.42 35.02
C LEU A 588 7.21 27.22 36.09
N ILE A 589 7.41 26.85 37.36
CA ILE A 589 6.78 27.52 38.48
C ILE A 589 7.50 28.88 38.73
N GLY A 590 8.85 28.90 38.66
CA GLY A 590 9.61 30.10 38.80
C GLY A 590 11.06 29.99 38.34
N ASP A 591 11.63 31.08 37.92
CA ASP A 591 13.04 31.20 37.47
C ASP A 591 13.69 32.37 38.23
N TYR A 592 14.57 32.04 39.17
CA TYR A 592 15.19 33.00 40.11
C TYR A 592 16.66 33.04 39.84
N ARG A 593 17.14 34.21 39.37
CA ARG A 593 18.56 34.43 39.03
C ARG A 593 19.07 35.67 39.73
N VAL A 594 20.11 35.47 40.48
CA VAL A 594 20.90 36.59 41.06
C VAL A 594 22.29 36.53 40.45
N PRO A 595 22.72 37.55 39.70
CA PRO A 595 24.03 37.58 39.06
C PRO A 595 25.14 37.25 40.05
N ASN A 596 26.07 36.40 39.61
CA ASN A 596 27.24 35.96 40.39
C ASN A 596 26.96 35.22 41.72
N LYS A 597 25.68 34.94 42.04
CA LYS A 597 25.30 34.21 43.25
C LYS A 597 24.65 32.89 42.97
N TYR A 598 23.47 32.89 42.34
CA TYR A 598 22.75 31.66 42.03
C TYR A 598 21.81 31.82 40.85
N SER A 599 21.51 30.68 40.19
CA SER A 599 20.40 30.51 39.23
C SER A 599 19.64 29.26 39.63
N ILE A 600 18.36 29.42 39.97
CA ILE A 600 17.48 28.31 40.27
C ILE A 600 16.19 28.45 39.49
N ALA A 601 15.71 27.33 38.96
CA ALA A 601 14.36 27.25 38.41
C ALA A 601 13.61 26.10 39.09
N ILE A 602 12.37 26.34 39.44
CA ILE A 602 11.51 25.34 40.03
C ILE A 602 10.52 24.90 38.92
N MET A 603 10.50 23.62 38.67
CA MET A 603 9.67 23.02 37.61
C MET A 603 8.80 21.91 38.15
N GLN A 604 7.58 21.85 37.67
CA GLN A 604 6.70 20.75 37.90
C GLN A 604 6.49 20.00 36.59
N THR A 605 6.81 18.70 36.59
CA THR A 605 6.52 17.81 35.48
C THR A 605 5.27 17.02 35.78
N ILE A 606 4.33 17.00 34.85
CA ILE A 606 3.13 16.15 34.91
C ILE A 606 3.17 15.20 33.73
N VAL A 607 3.06 13.91 34.04
CA VAL A 607 3.15 12.83 33.05
C VAL A 607 1.77 12.26 32.77
N THR A 608 1.42 12.14 31.51
CA THR A 608 0.17 11.53 31.08
C THR A 608 0.44 10.47 30.01
N GLN A 609 -0.32 9.38 30.04
CA GLN A 609 -0.18 8.34 29.05
C GLN A 609 -0.67 8.81 27.68
N GLY A 610 0.16 8.65 26.66
CA GLY A 610 -0.16 9.01 25.28
C GLY A 610 -0.56 7.82 24.40
N ASN A 611 -0.29 6.59 24.82
CA ASN A 611 -0.64 5.38 24.05
C ASN A 611 -2.15 5.26 23.87
N ASN A 612 -2.58 4.81 22.67
CA ASN A 612 -3.98 4.51 22.38
C ASN A 612 -4.12 3.11 21.77
N ILE A 613 -4.04 2.10 22.64
CA ILE A 613 -4.17 0.69 22.24
C ILE A 613 -5.62 0.32 21.83
N LYS A 614 -6.59 1.21 22.05
CA LYS A 614 -8.01 1.01 21.70
C LYS A 614 -8.40 1.60 20.35
N LEU A 615 -7.43 1.98 19.50
CA LEU A 615 -7.74 2.42 18.14
C LEU A 615 -8.41 1.31 17.33
N LYS A 616 -9.54 1.66 16.72
CA LYS A 616 -10.29 0.76 15.83
C LYS A 616 -9.59 0.67 14.46
N PRO A 617 -9.70 -0.46 13.75
CA PRO A 617 -9.33 -0.51 12.34
C PRO A 617 -10.11 0.50 11.51
N SER A 618 -9.44 1.22 10.63
CA SER A 618 -10.13 2.06 9.63
C SER A 618 -10.81 1.18 8.59
N LYS A 619 -11.92 1.64 8.02
CA LYS A 619 -12.77 0.87 7.10
C LYS A 619 -13.05 1.67 5.84
N SER A 620 -13.20 0.99 4.71
CA SER A 620 -13.59 1.62 3.46
C SER A 620 -14.64 0.81 2.72
N TRP A 621 -15.81 1.41 2.49
CA TRP A 621 -16.78 0.94 1.51
C TRP A 621 -16.34 1.37 0.11
N LYS A 622 -16.39 0.44 -0.84
CA LYS A 622 -16.04 0.67 -2.22
C LYS A 622 -17.15 0.21 -3.14
N THR A 623 -17.50 1.05 -4.08
CA THR A 623 -18.47 0.74 -5.14
C THR A 623 -17.90 1.18 -6.47
N GLU A 624 -18.05 0.35 -7.50
CA GLU A 624 -17.63 0.69 -8.84
C GLU A 624 -18.52 0.07 -9.91
N ILE A 625 -18.60 0.78 -11.03
CA ILE A 625 -19.23 0.29 -12.28
C ILE A 625 -18.32 0.66 -13.44
N GLY A 626 -18.23 -0.21 -14.44
CA GLY A 626 -17.39 0.05 -15.61
C GLY A 626 -17.85 -0.64 -16.85
N ILE A 627 -17.40 -0.10 -17.98
CA ILE A 627 -17.59 -0.65 -19.31
C ILE A 627 -16.24 -0.69 -20.03
N ASP A 628 -15.93 -1.82 -20.63
CA ASP A 628 -14.72 -1.98 -21.44
C ASP A 628 -15.13 -2.37 -22.87
N LEU A 629 -14.61 -1.64 -23.86
CA LEU A 629 -14.86 -1.86 -25.29
C LEU A 629 -13.57 -2.32 -25.95
N ASN A 630 -13.57 -3.53 -26.51
CA ASN A 630 -12.42 -4.10 -27.21
C ASN A 630 -12.67 -4.03 -28.74
N LEU A 631 -12.38 -2.88 -29.34
CA LEU A 631 -12.56 -2.62 -30.76
C LEU A 631 -11.35 -3.11 -31.58
N PRO A 632 -11.45 -3.23 -32.93
CA PRO A 632 -10.35 -3.71 -33.77
C PRO A 632 -9.06 -2.94 -33.61
N PHE A 633 -9.12 -1.60 -33.47
CA PHE A 633 -7.96 -0.70 -33.47
C PHE A 633 -7.69 -0.08 -32.09
N VAL A 634 -8.68 -0.06 -31.21
CA VAL A 634 -8.60 0.64 -29.93
C VAL A 634 -9.32 -0.12 -28.83
N ASN A 635 -8.80 -0.01 -27.62
CA ASN A 635 -9.48 -0.48 -26.41
C ASN A 635 -9.82 0.73 -25.56
N ILE A 636 -11.08 0.83 -25.21
CA ILE A 636 -11.60 1.91 -24.39
C ILE A 636 -12.13 1.32 -23.10
N TYR A 637 -11.84 1.92 -21.97
CA TYR A 637 -12.43 1.56 -20.70
C TYR A 637 -12.84 2.79 -19.91
N ILE A 638 -14.03 2.70 -19.32
CA ILE A 638 -14.60 3.73 -18.46
C ILE A 638 -14.93 3.09 -17.12
N THR A 639 -14.60 3.77 -16.03
CA THR A 639 -14.93 3.33 -14.67
C THR A 639 -15.42 4.51 -13.87
N GLY A 640 -16.65 4.42 -13.34
CA GLY A 640 -17.13 5.28 -12.28
C GLY A 640 -16.97 4.60 -10.93
N TYR A 641 -16.64 5.35 -9.89
CA TYR A 641 -16.45 4.80 -8.54
C TYR A 641 -16.89 5.76 -7.45
N TYR A 642 -17.23 5.16 -6.30
CA TYR A 642 -17.55 5.83 -5.05
C TYR A 642 -16.92 5.04 -3.89
N ASN A 643 -15.99 5.66 -3.17
CA ASN A 643 -15.30 5.07 -2.03
C ASN A 643 -15.54 5.93 -0.79
N ARG A 644 -15.82 5.31 0.35
CA ARG A 644 -16.02 6.01 1.62
C ARG A 644 -15.16 5.39 2.71
N LEU A 645 -14.14 6.12 3.13
CA LEU A 645 -13.31 5.80 4.29
C LEU A 645 -13.98 6.36 5.55
N PHE A 646 -14.06 5.57 6.59
CA PHE A 646 -14.51 5.98 7.92
C PHE A 646 -13.66 5.33 9.01
N ASP A 647 -13.72 5.86 10.23
CA ASP A 647 -12.80 5.49 11.31
C ASP A 647 -11.32 5.69 10.93
N GLY A 648 -11.01 6.61 10.00
CA GLY A 648 -9.63 6.95 9.63
C GLY A 648 -8.88 7.59 10.80
N PHE A 649 -7.57 7.41 10.82
CA PHE A 649 -6.71 7.89 11.90
C PHE A 649 -6.44 9.38 11.76
N THR A 650 -6.65 10.12 12.84
CA THR A 650 -6.40 11.57 12.90
C THR A 650 -5.94 11.98 14.30
N ASN A 651 -5.46 13.20 14.40
CA ASN A 651 -5.12 13.82 15.68
C ASN A 651 -6.28 14.61 16.22
N ILE A 652 -6.47 14.52 17.52
CA ILE A 652 -7.39 15.36 18.28
C ILE A 652 -6.61 16.11 19.35
N THR A 653 -6.89 17.40 19.50
CA THR A 653 -6.47 18.17 20.66
C THR A 653 -7.52 18.00 21.74
N LYS A 654 -7.10 17.56 22.91
CA LYS A 654 -7.92 17.48 24.12
C LYS A 654 -7.50 18.56 25.10
N VAL A 655 -8.45 19.23 25.71
CA VAL A 655 -8.18 20.09 26.87
C VAL A 655 -8.08 19.20 28.09
N LYS A 656 -7.07 19.44 28.91
CA LYS A 656 -6.82 18.78 30.19
C LYS A 656 -6.55 19.80 31.25
N THR A 657 -6.87 19.47 32.50
CA THR A 657 -6.56 20.25 33.69
C THR A 657 -5.48 19.52 34.48
N ALA A 658 -4.54 20.25 34.99
CA ALA A 658 -3.49 19.79 35.90
C ALA A 658 -3.44 20.65 37.14
N GLU A 659 -3.19 20.08 38.31
CA GLU A 659 -2.95 20.78 39.53
C GLU A 659 -1.48 21.25 39.57
N ILE A 660 -1.25 22.54 39.47
CA ILE A 660 0.07 23.16 39.60
C ILE A 660 0.23 23.65 41.01
N SER A 661 1.39 23.37 41.58
CA SER A 661 1.70 23.75 42.97
C SER A 661 2.15 25.22 43.08
N ASP A 662 1.58 25.94 44.02
CA ASP A 662 2.05 27.24 44.42
C ASP A 662 3.19 27.10 45.39
N VAL A 663 4.29 27.80 45.16
CA VAL A 663 5.48 27.73 46.02
C VAL A 663 5.81 29.06 46.62
N LYS A 664 6.20 29.03 47.89
CA LYS A 664 6.79 30.13 48.61
C LYS A 664 8.31 29.95 48.65
N ILE A 665 9.03 30.97 48.28
CA ILE A 665 10.49 30.95 48.25
C ILE A 665 11.05 31.48 49.57
N HIS A 666 11.93 30.73 50.20
CA HIS A 666 12.67 31.12 51.40
C HIS A 666 14.11 31.44 51.00
N GLN A 667 14.47 32.72 51.14
CA GLN A 667 15.82 33.18 50.85
C GLN A 667 16.72 32.99 52.07
N HIS A 668 17.95 32.53 51.87
CA HIS A 668 18.91 32.23 52.91
C HIS A 668 20.19 33.05 52.70
N GLY A 669 20.04 34.41 52.71
CA GLY A 669 21.14 35.31 52.38
C GLY A 669 21.69 35.05 50.98
N ASP A 670 23.02 34.81 50.88
CA ASP A 670 23.70 34.52 49.62
C ASP A 670 23.64 33.04 49.18
N LYS A 671 23.01 32.19 50.00
CA LYS A 671 22.86 30.76 49.70
C LYS A 671 21.66 30.51 48.75
N LYS A 672 21.69 29.36 48.10
CA LYS A 672 20.62 28.93 47.24
C LYS A 672 19.28 28.90 48.00
N PRO A 673 18.25 29.60 47.52
CA PRO A 673 16.92 29.58 48.16
C PRO A 673 16.31 28.17 48.19
N THR A 674 15.47 27.95 49.18
CA THR A 674 14.59 26.77 49.28
C THR A 674 13.16 27.17 48.94
N TYR A 675 12.30 26.18 48.67
CA TYR A 675 10.90 26.42 48.42
C TYR A 675 10.02 25.52 49.28
N GLU A 676 8.85 26.04 49.61
CA GLU A 676 7.78 25.34 50.32
C GLU A 676 6.51 25.35 49.44
N ILE A 677 5.78 24.24 49.39
CA ILE A 677 4.49 24.16 48.68
C ILE A 677 3.41 24.71 49.61
N VAL A 678 2.79 25.82 49.24
CA VAL A 678 1.79 26.53 50.05
C VAL A 678 0.35 26.34 49.52
N GLY A 679 0.19 25.86 48.32
CA GLY A 679 -1.13 25.65 47.70
C GLY A 679 -1.08 24.95 46.36
N LYS A 680 -2.18 24.90 45.66
CA LYS A 680 -2.31 24.39 44.29
C LYS A 680 -3.39 25.17 43.56
N HIS A 681 -3.19 25.36 42.29
CA HIS A 681 -4.20 25.93 41.39
C HIS A 681 -4.36 25.10 40.12
N PRO A 682 -5.55 25.10 39.50
CA PRO A 682 -5.78 24.40 38.25
C PRO A 682 -5.09 25.11 37.10
N PHE A 683 -4.42 24.34 36.24
CA PHE A 683 -3.80 24.80 34.99
C PHE A 683 -4.38 24.02 33.82
N ILE A 684 -4.87 24.75 32.84
CA ILE A 684 -5.50 24.16 31.67
C ILE A 684 -4.52 24.16 30.53
N TYR A 685 -4.39 23.02 29.89
CA TYR A 685 -3.49 22.83 28.76
C TYR A 685 -4.07 21.95 27.66
N GLN A 686 -3.49 22.08 26.47
CA GLN A 686 -3.86 21.27 25.30
C GLN A 686 -2.93 20.09 25.15
N GLN A 687 -3.48 18.92 24.81
CA GLN A 687 -2.71 17.72 24.53
C GLN A 687 -3.27 16.99 23.29
N ASN A 688 -2.36 16.68 22.36
CA ASN A 688 -2.72 15.95 21.14
C ASN A 688 -2.78 14.44 21.38
N HIS A 689 -3.81 13.80 20.85
CA HIS A 689 -4.00 12.34 20.88
C HIS A 689 -4.36 11.81 19.50
N VAL A 690 -3.94 10.57 19.21
CA VAL A 690 -4.44 9.85 18.01
C VAL A 690 -5.83 9.30 18.29
N THR A 691 -6.72 9.40 17.32
CA THR A 691 -8.07 8.86 17.40
C THR A 691 -8.59 8.41 16.05
N ASN A 692 -9.71 7.70 16.04
CA ASN A 692 -10.51 7.43 14.85
C ASN A 692 -11.51 8.59 14.66
N GLY A 693 -11.28 9.44 13.68
CA GLY A 693 -12.13 10.63 13.49
C GLY A 693 -12.15 11.16 12.06
N LEU A 694 -11.29 10.62 11.17
CA LEU A 694 -11.27 11.01 9.77
C LEU A 694 -12.30 10.21 8.97
N ASN A 695 -13.18 10.95 8.27
CA ASN A 695 -14.03 10.44 7.21
C ASN A 695 -13.59 11.04 5.88
N SER A 696 -13.51 10.22 4.83
CA SER A 696 -13.15 10.68 3.49
C SER A 696 -14.03 10.01 2.45
N THR A 697 -14.57 10.80 1.55
CA THR A 697 -15.35 10.30 0.41
C THR A 697 -14.64 10.64 -0.87
N ASP A 698 -14.30 9.63 -1.67
CA ASP A 698 -13.71 9.79 -2.99
C ASP A 698 -14.69 9.32 -4.06
N LYS A 699 -14.97 10.15 -5.02
CA LYS A 699 -15.79 9.82 -6.19
C LYS A 699 -15.14 10.32 -7.46
N GLY A 700 -15.30 9.57 -8.55
CA GLY A 700 -14.68 9.97 -9.78
C GLY A 700 -14.98 9.05 -10.96
N ILE A 701 -14.45 9.48 -12.11
CA ILE A 701 -14.55 8.76 -13.37
C ILE A 701 -13.15 8.65 -13.95
N GLU A 702 -12.81 7.44 -14.39
CA GLU A 702 -11.56 7.12 -15.10
C GLU A 702 -11.90 6.70 -16.52
N LEU A 703 -11.18 7.24 -17.49
CA LEU A 703 -11.25 6.85 -18.90
C LEU A 703 -9.83 6.50 -19.38
N GLY A 704 -9.71 5.37 -20.04
CA GLY A 704 -8.48 4.98 -20.71
C GLY A 704 -8.74 4.58 -22.15
N ILE A 705 -7.90 5.07 -23.04
CA ILE A 705 -7.94 4.81 -24.48
C ILE A 705 -6.57 4.27 -24.89
N ASN A 706 -6.50 3.02 -25.31
CA ASN A 706 -5.27 2.37 -25.74
C ASN A 706 -5.40 1.92 -27.20
N PHE A 707 -4.66 2.57 -28.08
CA PHE A 707 -4.56 2.14 -29.45
C PHE A 707 -3.73 0.86 -29.54
N LYS A 708 -4.12 -0.07 -30.37
CA LYS A 708 -3.26 -1.20 -30.73
C LYS A 708 -2.09 -0.67 -31.51
N LYS A 709 -0.93 -1.33 -31.41
CA LYS A 709 0.27 -0.94 -32.16
C LYS A 709 -0.06 -0.67 -33.62
N ILE A 710 0.23 0.53 -34.07
CA ILE A 710 0.09 0.96 -35.46
C ILE A 710 1.33 0.43 -36.20
N ASN A 711 1.23 -0.80 -36.73
CA ASN A 711 2.37 -1.51 -37.31
C ASN A 711 3.11 -0.74 -38.40
N PRO A 712 2.44 -0.06 -39.37
CA PRO A 712 3.17 0.71 -40.39
C PRO A 712 4.04 1.80 -39.79
N LEU A 713 3.61 2.41 -38.70
CA LEU A 713 4.31 3.50 -38.01
C LEU A 713 5.18 3.04 -36.86
N ASN A 714 5.10 1.76 -36.47
CA ASN A 714 5.71 1.24 -35.22
C ASN A 714 5.40 2.09 -33.99
N LEU A 715 4.22 2.68 -33.93
CA LEU A 715 3.78 3.63 -32.93
C LEU A 715 2.77 3.00 -31.98
N GLU A 716 2.94 3.23 -30.69
CA GLU A 716 2.02 2.89 -29.64
C GLU A 716 1.53 4.15 -28.94
N ILE A 717 0.22 4.25 -28.72
CA ILE A 717 -0.42 5.41 -28.11
C ILE A 717 -1.35 4.94 -27.01
N GLY A 718 -1.24 5.56 -25.85
CA GLY A 718 -2.14 5.37 -24.74
C GLY A 718 -2.49 6.70 -24.08
N ILE A 719 -3.77 6.91 -23.78
CA ILE A 719 -4.28 8.09 -23.12
C ILE A 719 -5.10 7.64 -21.91
N ASN A 720 -4.77 8.18 -20.75
CA ASN A 720 -5.53 7.98 -19.52
C ASN A 720 -5.97 9.33 -18.98
N THR A 721 -7.23 9.46 -18.63
CA THR A 721 -7.75 10.66 -18.00
C THR A 721 -8.60 10.28 -16.79
N SER A 722 -8.66 11.15 -15.82
CA SER A 722 -9.52 11.00 -14.65
C SER A 722 -10.03 12.33 -14.16
N TYR A 723 -11.24 12.28 -13.59
CA TYR A 723 -11.79 13.32 -12.71
C TYR A 723 -12.01 12.72 -11.35
N ILE A 724 -11.50 13.36 -10.31
CA ILE A 724 -11.56 12.90 -8.93
C ILE A 724 -12.01 14.05 -8.04
N LYS A 725 -13.02 13.78 -7.21
CA LYS A 725 -13.44 14.68 -6.12
C LYS A 725 -13.32 13.94 -4.80
N THR A 726 -12.53 14.49 -3.89
CA THR A 726 -12.30 14.00 -2.54
C THR A 726 -12.87 14.99 -1.53
N ILE A 727 -13.74 14.52 -0.64
CA ILE A 727 -14.34 15.29 0.45
C ILE A 727 -13.84 14.67 1.75
N ASN A 728 -13.13 15.45 2.55
CA ASN A 728 -12.62 15.03 3.86
C ASN A 728 -13.37 15.76 4.96
N ASN A 729 -13.89 15.01 5.92
CA ASN A 729 -14.56 15.54 7.10
C ASN A 729 -13.94 14.91 8.34
N SER A 730 -13.94 15.65 9.43
CA SER A 730 -13.53 15.13 10.73
C SER A 730 -14.72 15.12 11.68
N THR A 731 -14.92 14.02 12.41
CA THR A 731 -15.89 13.94 13.50
C THR A 731 -15.36 14.56 14.79
N VAL A 732 -14.09 14.95 14.77
CA VAL A 732 -13.39 15.54 15.91
C VAL A 732 -13.63 17.03 15.96
N LYS A 733 -13.89 17.56 17.13
CA LYS A 733 -14.07 19.01 17.37
C LYS A 733 -12.70 19.72 17.34
N SER A 734 -12.67 20.92 16.80
CA SER A 734 -11.50 21.80 16.84
C SER A 734 -11.51 22.64 18.11
N ILE A 735 -10.35 22.83 18.72
CA ILE A 735 -10.20 23.60 19.95
C ILE A 735 -9.21 24.74 19.69
N SER A 736 -9.64 25.96 19.96
CA SER A 736 -8.85 27.17 19.77
C SER A 736 -8.74 27.96 21.10
N PRO A 737 -7.55 28.45 21.46
CA PRO A 737 -7.42 29.30 22.64
C PRO A 737 -8.20 30.61 22.45
N SER A 738 -8.91 31.04 23.50
CA SER A 738 -9.58 32.35 23.52
C SER A 738 -8.63 33.38 24.10
N LYS A 739 -8.47 34.47 23.39
CA LYS A 739 -7.63 35.60 23.87
C LYS A 739 -8.43 36.78 24.44
N THR A 740 -9.76 36.72 24.37
CA THR A 740 -10.58 37.95 24.48
C THR A 740 -11.67 37.91 25.55
N LEU A 741 -11.94 36.77 26.17
CA LEU A 741 -13.06 36.67 27.13
C LEU A 741 -12.53 36.14 28.47
N GLY A 742 -12.53 36.95 29.49
CA GLY A 742 -11.85 36.80 30.78
C GLY A 742 -12.02 35.43 31.49
N ASN A 743 -13.13 34.75 31.35
CA ASN A 743 -13.36 33.43 31.97
C ASN A 743 -13.31 32.24 30.98
N ILE A 744 -13.00 32.46 29.73
CA ILE A 744 -12.95 31.42 28.69
C ILE A 744 -11.49 31.16 28.29
N SER A 745 -11.03 29.93 28.50
CA SER A 745 -9.67 29.52 28.08
C SER A 745 -9.66 29.01 26.64
N TYR A 746 -10.65 28.20 26.24
CA TYR A 746 -10.67 27.58 24.92
C TYR A 746 -12.08 27.55 24.34
N GLY A 747 -12.23 28.02 23.11
CA GLY A 747 -13.41 27.83 22.29
C GLY A 747 -13.40 26.45 21.60
N VAL A 748 -14.55 25.79 21.53
CA VAL A 748 -14.75 24.51 20.86
C VAL A 748 -15.59 24.73 19.64
N PHE A 749 -15.10 24.31 18.47
CA PHE A 749 -15.73 24.50 17.17
C PHE A 749 -15.96 23.18 16.47
N GLN A 750 -16.94 23.14 15.59
CA GLN A 750 -17.07 22.04 14.65
C GLN A 750 -15.84 22.02 13.75
N SER A 751 -15.23 20.85 13.56
CA SER A 751 -14.12 20.73 12.60
C SER A 751 -14.59 21.09 11.19
N THR A 752 -13.76 21.83 10.49
CA THR A 752 -13.95 22.13 9.08
C THR A 752 -13.57 20.94 8.22
N GLY A 753 -14.37 20.69 7.18
CA GLY A 753 -14.04 19.79 6.11
C GLY A 753 -13.14 20.45 5.06
N ASN A 754 -12.65 19.65 4.13
CA ASN A 754 -12.04 20.17 2.91
C ASN A 754 -12.45 19.32 1.71
N THR A 755 -12.48 19.95 0.56
CA THR A 755 -12.76 19.33 -0.73
C THR A 755 -11.60 19.55 -1.67
N SER A 756 -11.11 18.47 -2.27
CA SER A 756 -10.09 18.52 -3.32
C SER A 756 -10.69 17.98 -4.61
N GLU A 757 -10.49 18.67 -5.71
CA GLU A 757 -10.92 18.26 -7.05
C GLU A 757 -9.72 18.25 -7.99
N MET A 758 -9.59 17.20 -8.77
CA MET A 758 -8.49 17.03 -9.72
C MET A 758 -9.01 16.41 -11.02
N ALA A 759 -8.62 16.98 -12.12
CA ALA A 759 -8.77 16.35 -13.43
C ALA A 759 -7.43 16.40 -14.16
N ASN A 760 -7.00 15.24 -14.70
CA ASN A 760 -5.76 15.16 -15.43
C ASN A 760 -5.86 14.27 -16.66
N ILE A 761 -4.96 14.50 -17.63
CA ILE A 761 -4.75 13.68 -18.82
C ILE A 761 -3.29 13.24 -18.84
N ASN A 762 -3.07 11.94 -18.92
CA ASN A 762 -1.76 11.31 -19.08
C ASN A 762 -1.67 10.72 -20.49
N GLY A 763 -0.75 11.22 -21.31
CA GLY A 763 -0.42 10.71 -22.63
C GLY A 763 0.87 9.88 -22.59
N ASN A 764 0.86 8.71 -23.23
CA ASN A 764 2.04 7.86 -23.39
C ASN A 764 2.19 7.51 -24.87
N PHE A 765 3.33 7.85 -25.44
CA PHE A 765 3.66 7.59 -26.82
C PHE A 765 4.98 6.84 -26.88
N ALA A 766 5.06 5.74 -27.66
CA ALA A 766 6.30 5.02 -27.87
C ALA A 766 6.48 4.72 -29.36
N TYR A 767 7.57 5.19 -29.92
CA TYR A 767 7.98 4.98 -31.28
C TYR A 767 9.16 4.00 -31.33
N HIS A 768 8.95 2.89 -32.04
CA HIS A 768 9.93 1.82 -32.13
C HIS A 768 10.71 1.92 -33.43
N LEU A 769 12.01 1.96 -33.33
CA LEU A 769 12.96 1.91 -34.46
C LEU A 769 13.67 0.54 -34.50
N PRO A 770 13.05 -0.52 -35.09
CA PRO A 770 13.55 -1.88 -35.02
C PRO A 770 14.95 -2.06 -35.62
N LYS A 771 15.29 -1.31 -36.69
CA LYS A 771 16.58 -1.41 -37.39
C LYS A 771 17.78 -1.06 -36.49
N VAL A 772 17.60 -0.13 -35.57
CA VAL A 772 18.67 0.33 -34.65
C VAL A 772 18.40 -0.15 -33.19
N GLY A 773 17.29 -0.85 -32.94
CA GLY A 773 16.94 -1.30 -31.60
C GLY A 773 16.59 -0.16 -30.63
N LEU A 774 16.17 1.01 -31.14
CA LEU A 774 15.87 2.19 -30.34
C LEU A 774 14.37 2.34 -30.12
N ILE A 775 13.99 2.73 -28.91
CA ILE A 775 12.62 3.11 -28.55
C ILE A 775 12.66 4.55 -28.05
N LEU A 776 11.89 5.41 -28.68
CA LEU A 776 11.66 6.78 -28.23
C LEU A 776 10.31 6.81 -27.52
N SER A 777 10.29 7.24 -26.26
CA SER A 777 9.07 7.36 -25.47
C SER A 777 8.86 8.79 -24.99
N LEU A 778 7.63 9.27 -25.14
CA LEU A 778 7.17 10.55 -24.62
C LEU A 778 6.02 10.31 -23.64
N GLN A 779 6.15 10.86 -22.46
CA GLN A 779 5.10 10.86 -21.44
C GLN A 779 4.69 12.30 -21.16
N THR A 780 3.38 12.56 -21.20
CA THR A 780 2.81 13.87 -20.89
C THR A 780 1.83 13.72 -19.73
N ASN A 781 1.82 14.71 -18.85
CA ASN A 781 0.80 14.85 -17.83
C ASN A 781 0.30 16.28 -17.82
N THR A 782 -1.00 16.46 -18.00
CA THR A 782 -1.64 17.76 -18.05
C THR A 782 -2.75 17.81 -17.02
N PHE A 783 -2.70 18.78 -16.13
CA PHE A 783 -3.80 19.10 -15.23
C PHE A 783 -4.80 20.00 -15.92
N LEU A 784 -6.06 19.59 -15.94
CA LEU A 784 -7.20 20.40 -16.39
C LEU A 784 -7.85 21.11 -15.21
N LEU A 785 -7.77 20.51 -14.02
CA LEU A 785 -8.34 21.02 -12.79
C LEU A 785 -7.50 20.58 -11.61
N ASP A 786 -7.17 21.48 -10.69
CA ASP A 786 -6.53 21.20 -9.41
C ASP A 786 -7.02 22.23 -8.38
N ASN A 787 -8.17 21.93 -7.78
CA ASN A 787 -8.84 22.81 -6.84
C ASN A 787 -8.78 22.25 -5.42
N PHE A 788 -8.58 23.14 -4.47
CA PHE A 788 -8.66 22.83 -3.05
C PHE A 788 -9.49 23.87 -2.33
N PHE A 789 -10.53 23.38 -1.63
CA PHE A 789 -11.44 24.22 -0.86
C PHE A 789 -11.44 23.75 0.59
N THR A 790 -11.37 24.69 1.53
CA THR A 790 -11.59 24.41 2.95
C THR A 790 -12.92 25.05 3.33
N ASP A 791 -13.76 24.29 4.03
CA ASP A 791 -15.01 24.81 4.55
C ASP A 791 -14.71 25.94 5.54
N ALA A 792 -15.47 27.00 5.50
CA ALA A 792 -15.31 28.09 6.45
C ALA A 792 -15.56 27.58 7.87
N GLN A 793 -14.64 27.88 8.79
CA GLN A 793 -14.87 27.60 10.19
C GLN A 793 -15.99 28.50 10.71
N SER A 794 -16.92 27.92 11.47
CA SER A 794 -17.92 28.73 12.16
C SER A 794 -17.23 29.80 13.02
N LYS A 795 -17.72 31.01 12.93
CA LYS A 795 -17.29 32.12 13.80
C LYS A 795 -17.73 31.92 15.25
N TYR A 796 -18.75 31.11 15.45
CA TYR A 796 -19.32 30.81 16.75
C TYR A 796 -18.89 29.45 17.24
N PRO A 797 -18.38 29.35 18.49
CA PRO A 797 -18.08 28.07 19.10
C PRO A 797 -19.37 27.33 19.46
N ILE A 798 -19.34 26.00 19.37
CA ILE A 798 -20.42 25.10 19.84
C ILE A 798 -20.36 24.87 21.34
N GLY A 799 -19.32 25.35 21.99
CA GLY A 799 -19.11 25.29 23.43
C GLY A 799 -17.73 25.87 23.78
N TYR A 800 -17.41 25.92 25.04
CA TYR A 800 -16.12 26.41 25.51
C TYR A 800 -15.67 25.71 26.79
N TYR A 801 -14.39 25.79 27.07
CA TYR A 801 -13.81 25.45 28.36
C TYR A 801 -13.52 26.73 29.15
N ASP A 802 -13.98 26.79 30.42
CA ASP A 802 -13.66 27.88 31.32
C ASP A 802 -12.22 27.76 31.89
N ASN A 803 -11.82 28.72 32.72
CA ASN A 803 -10.50 28.72 33.32
C ASN A 803 -10.26 27.61 34.37
N SER A 804 -11.30 26.92 34.75
CA SER A 804 -11.25 25.74 35.64
C SER A 804 -11.24 24.41 34.88
N GLY A 805 -11.40 24.46 33.52
CA GLY A 805 -11.42 23.28 32.68
C GLY A 805 -12.77 22.60 32.53
N ASN A 806 -13.86 23.26 32.97
CA ASN A 806 -15.20 22.77 32.78
C ASN A 806 -15.68 23.07 31.37
N TYR A 807 -16.30 22.10 30.73
CA TYR A 807 -16.89 22.28 29.42
C TYR A 807 -18.30 22.83 29.51
N HIS A 808 -18.56 23.90 28.82
CA HIS A 808 -19.88 24.52 28.71
C HIS A 808 -20.36 24.42 27.27
N HIS A 809 -21.56 23.90 27.07
CA HIS A 809 -22.17 23.76 25.76
C HIS A 809 -22.97 25.05 25.46
N HIS A 810 -22.74 25.65 24.29
CA HIS A 810 -23.62 26.66 23.76
C HIS A 810 -24.78 25.98 23.05
N PRO A 811 -26.04 26.34 23.30
CA PRO A 811 -27.13 25.90 22.46
C PRO A 811 -26.90 26.44 21.04
N PRO A 812 -27.35 25.74 19.98
CA PRO A 812 -27.17 26.11 18.60
C PRO A 812 -27.81 27.48 18.30
#